data_645ce493aaaa661db89addd4e2a759c5
#
_entry.id   645ce493aaaa661db89addd4e2a759c5
#
_cell.length_a   1.000
_cell.length_b   1.000
_cell.length_c   1.000
_cell.angle_alpha   90.00
_cell.angle_beta   90.00
_cell.angle_gamma   90.00
#
_symmetry.space_group_name_H-M   'P 1'
#
loop_
_entity.id
_entity.type
_entity.pdbx_description
1 polymer ?
#
loop_
_entity_poly.entity_id
_entity_poly.type
_entity_poly.pdbx_seq_one_letter_code
_entity_poly.pdbx_strand_id
1 'polypeptide(L)'
;MVPQEYQKFYLKDVTFVNLMMRRIYNVLIVANPYDAFMLEDDGRVEEKIYNEYVELGLRYPPTFTQVSTTEEARQVLRTMHIDLVICMPGNADNDAFSVARDIKAEFPHMHCIVLTPFSHGITKRMENEDLSIFDYVFCWLGNTNLILSIIKLIEDKMNLEHDIDEGGVQMILLVEDSIRFYSSILPNLYNYILAQSKRFSTEALNRHAASLRMRGRPKVVLARNYEEAMALYERYSDNVLGVISDVRFPIHGVKDSEAGLKLMREIRKTDPYLPLILESSESENRAKAEAEGFRFVDKNSKKMSLDLHKMLEEHLGFGDFIFRDPKTKAEIMRIHSLKELQDNIFKIPDDSMLYHISRNHMSRWLSARAIFPVSMFLKTVTWERLKDITAHREIIFDAIVQYRHMKNIGVVAVFDRMKFDAYSHFARIGEGSLGGKGRGLAFLDNIIKTHPEFNSLEGATVQIPRTVVLCTDVFDQFMEQNNLYQIALSDTSDDDILRHFLRAQLPDSLIADFFTFFEAVKSPIAIRSSSLLEDAHYQPFAGIYSTYMIPYLDDKYAMLEMLACAIKGVYASVYYRDSKAYMTATSNVIDQEKMAVILQEVVGKQFDGRYYPNISGVLRSLNYYPIGDERAEDGIASLALGLGKYIVDGGQTLRVSPYHPHQVLQTSELETALRETQTRFYALDTRHVSNDFKVDDGFNILNLKVKEAERDNSLNFIASTYDPYDQVIRDGLYEGGRKVISFAGVLQQGVFPLPELLQMSMRFGAEAMRRPVEIEFACNLNADRTGSLYLLQIRPIVDQKQMLDEDLAAIPDDRCLLRSHNSLGHGVTEDVTDVVYVKTDDRFSAANNPTIAREIEKLNKEYLDRGTNYVLVGPGRWGSSDSWLGIPVKWPHISAARVIVEVALKNYRVDPSQGTHFFQNLTSFGVGYFTIDENRNDGCFHKATLDAMPAVEETEHVRVVRFEKGLRIMMDGKKGEGVVVAI
;
A
#
# COMPACT_ATOMS: atom_id res chain seq x y z
N MET A 1 35.16 -8.11 -5.98
CA MET A 1 34.66 -6.78 -5.55
C MET A 1 33.75 -6.26 -6.67
N VAL A 2 32.51 -5.99 -6.36
CA VAL A 2 31.53 -5.50 -7.36
C VAL A 2 32.00 -4.15 -7.90
N PRO A 3 32.09 -3.96 -9.23
CA PRO A 3 32.47 -2.68 -9.83
C PRO A 3 31.52 -1.56 -9.41
N GLN A 4 32.04 -0.34 -9.31
CA GLN A 4 31.29 0.80 -8.78
C GLN A 4 29.98 1.09 -9.57
N GLU A 5 29.96 0.82 -10.87
CA GLU A 5 28.80 0.96 -11.76
C GLU A 5 27.66 -0.01 -11.42
N TYR A 6 27.95 -1.14 -10.73
CA TYR A 6 26.94 -2.13 -10.28
C TYR A 6 26.68 -2.07 -8.76
N GLN A 7 27.35 -1.19 -8.01
CA GLN A 7 27.14 -1.03 -6.57
C GLN A 7 25.88 -0.19 -6.25
N LYS A 8 25.54 0.72 -7.15
CA LYS A 8 24.31 1.53 -7.04
C LYS A 8 23.60 1.50 -8.41
N PHE A 9 22.67 0.60 -8.59
CA PHE A 9 21.80 0.57 -9.74
C PHE A 9 20.33 0.71 -9.30
N TYR A 10 19.52 1.23 -10.19
CA TYR A 10 18.07 1.35 -9.95
C TYR A 10 17.34 0.62 -11.07
N LEU A 11 16.46 -0.32 -10.68
CA LEU A 11 15.59 -0.98 -11.62
C LEU A 11 14.47 -0.02 -12.03
N LYS A 12 14.26 0.13 -13.35
CA LYS A 12 13.12 0.88 -13.85
C LYS A 12 11.86 0.04 -13.70
N ASP A 13 10.87 0.54 -12.96
CA ASP A 13 9.58 -0.16 -12.84
C ASP A 13 8.83 -0.16 -14.17
N VAL A 14 8.10 -1.24 -14.41
CA VAL A 14 7.25 -1.41 -15.60
C VAL A 14 5.80 -1.43 -15.15
N THR A 15 5.02 -0.51 -15.71
CA THR A 15 3.59 -0.36 -15.40
C THR A 15 2.75 -1.19 -16.38
N PHE A 16 2.35 -2.39 -15.98
CA PHE A 16 1.53 -3.29 -16.82
C PHE A 16 0.14 -2.73 -17.17
N VAL A 17 -0.32 -1.67 -16.50
CA VAL A 17 -1.59 -1.00 -16.81
C VAL A 17 -1.60 -0.47 -18.24
N ASN A 18 -0.46 0.04 -18.72
CA ASN A 18 -0.30 0.63 -20.04
C ASN A 18 -0.11 -0.41 -21.15
N LEU A 19 0.01 -1.70 -20.82
CA LEU A 19 0.14 -2.75 -21.83
C LEU A 19 -1.23 -3.17 -22.40
N MET A 20 -1.23 -3.65 -23.64
CA MET A 20 -2.42 -4.08 -24.38
C MET A 20 -3.48 -2.98 -24.52
N MET A 21 -3.06 -1.76 -24.82
CA MET A 21 -3.96 -0.60 -24.93
C MET A 21 -4.88 -0.69 -26.16
N ARG A 22 -4.40 -1.27 -27.26
CA ARG A 22 -5.17 -1.47 -28.48
C ARG A 22 -5.83 -2.83 -28.46
N ARG A 23 -7.17 -2.85 -28.58
CA ARG A 23 -7.97 -4.07 -28.46
C ARG A 23 -9.02 -4.16 -29.52
N ILE A 24 -9.46 -5.37 -29.79
CA ILE A 24 -10.63 -5.66 -30.59
C ILE A 24 -11.87 -5.60 -29.70
N TYR A 25 -12.79 -4.69 -29.95
CA TYR A 25 -14.04 -4.54 -29.21
C TYR A 25 -15.24 -5.09 -29.99
N ASN A 26 -15.27 -4.90 -31.34
CA ASN A 26 -16.39 -5.30 -32.15
C ASN A 26 -15.89 -6.14 -33.31
N VAL A 27 -16.39 -7.36 -33.39
CA VAL A 27 -16.11 -8.30 -34.49
C VAL A 27 -17.36 -8.48 -35.37
N LEU A 28 -17.22 -8.25 -36.66
CA LEU A 28 -18.25 -8.53 -37.62
C LEU A 28 -17.97 -9.88 -38.29
N ILE A 29 -18.91 -10.81 -38.18
CA ILE A 29 -18.86 -12.11 -38.88
C ILE A 29 -19.79 -12.05 -40.09
N VAL A 30 -19.21 -12.25 -41.26
CA VAL A 30 -19.96 -12.36 -42.52
C VAL A 30 -20.00 -13.82 -42.95
N ALA A 31 -21.11 -14.50 -42.62
CA ALA A 31 -21.27 -15.93 -42.81
C ALA A 31 -22.75 -16.28 -43.01
N ASN A 32 -23.05 -17.42 -43.67
CA ASN A 32 -24.42 -17.92 -43.65
C ASN A 32 -24.84 -18.32 -42.23
N PRO A 33 -26.13 -18.36 -41.88
CA PRO A 33 -26.59 -18.63 -40.53
C PRO A 33 -26.12 -19.98 -39.95
N TYR A 34 -25.93 -21.00 -40.81
CA TYR A 34 -25.45 -22.31 -40.36
C TYR A 34 -23.96 -22.27 -39.96
N ASP A 35 -23.13 -21.68 -40.83
CA ASP A 35 -21.69 -21.57 -40.54
C ASP A 35 -21.42 -20.69 -39.33
N ALA A 36 -22.18 -19.63 -39.16
CA ALA A 36 -22.11 -18.74 -38.03
C ALA A 36 -22.51 -19.47 -36.73
N PHE A 37 -23.58 -20.22 -36.74
CA PHE A 37 -23.98 -21.05 -35.60
C PHE A 37 -22.91 -22.09 -35.23
N MET A 38 -22.29 -22.71 -36.25
CA MET A 38 -21.17 -23.64 -36.02
C MET A 38 -19.93 -22.99 -35.42
N LEU A 39 -19.69 -21.71 -35.70
CA LEU A 39 -18.59 -20.95 -35.08
C LEU A 39 -18.84 -20.65 -33.61
N GLU A 40 -20.08 -20.36 -33.25
CA GLU A 40 -20.44 -20.02 -31.87
C GLU A 40 -20.38 -21.22 -30.91
N ASP A 41 -20.49 -22.45 -31.44
CA ASP A 41 -20.47 -23.69 -30.64
C ASP A 41 -21.35 -23.59 -29.39
N ASP A 42 -22.62 -23.21 -29.54
CA ASP A 42 -23.58 -22.95 -28.46
C ASP A 42 -23.17 -21.86 -27.47
N GLY A 43 -22.54 -20.79 -27.94
CA GLY A 43 -22.08 -19.66 -27.11
C GLY A 43 -20.76 -19.90 -26.38
N ARG A 44 -20.13 -21.05 -26.53
CA ARG A 44 -18.86 -21.37 -25.86
C ARG A 44 -17.69 -20.49 -26.29
N VAL A 45 -17.72 -19.99 -27.52
CA VAL A 45 -16.68 -19.07 -28.03
C VAL A 45 -16.72 -17.75 -27.27
N GLU A 46 -17.91 -17.16 -27.12
CA GLU A 46 -18.08 -15.91 -26.36
C GLU A 46 -17.72 -16.12 -24.88
N GLU A 47 -18.13 -17.21 -24.26
CA GLU A 47 -17.79 -17.54 -22.86
C GLU A 47 -16.27 -17.67 -22.65
N LYS A 48 -15.56 -18.34 -23.54
CA LYS A 48 -14.10 -18.47 -23.48
C LYS A 48 -13.40 -17.13 -23.63
N ILE A 49 -13.83 -16.31 -24.57
CA ILE A 49 -13.29 -14.98 -24.78
C ILE A 49 -13.57 -14.10 -23.56
N TYR A 50 -14.80 -14.13 -23.04
CA TYR A 50 -15.17 -13.41 -21.85
C TYR A 50 -14.27 -13.76 -20.65
N ASN A 51 -14.09 -15.05 -20.38
CA ASN A 51 -13.26 -15.53 -19.27
C ASN A 51 -11.80 -15.09 -19.42
N GLU A 52 -11.23 -15.16 -20.61
CA GLU A 52 -9.87 -14.71 -20.89
C GLU A 52 -9.70 -13.19 -20.63
N TYR A 53 -10.67 -12.37 -21.05
CA TYR A 53 -10.60 -10.93 -20.83
C TYR A 53 -10.80 -10.55 -19.36
N VAL A 54 -11.63 -11.28 -18.63
CA VAL A 54 -11.79 -11.11 -17.17
C VAL A 54 -10.48 -11.45 -16.45
N GLU A 55 -9.82 -12.53 -16.82
CA GLU A 55 -8.53 -12.93 -16.23
C GLU A 55 -7.42 -11.88 -16.47
N LEU A 56 -7.43 -11.24 -17.64
CA LEU A 56 -6.54 -10.13 -17.99
C LEU A 56 -6.92 -8.80 -17.27
N GLY A 57 -8.00 -8.77 -16.51
CA GLY A 57 -8.52 -7.55 -15.90
C GLY A 57 -9.02 -6.52 -16.90
N LEU A 58 -9.50 -6.97 -18.06
CA LEU A 58 -10.05 -6.13 -19.13
C LEU A 58 -11.57 -6.09 -19.04
N ARG A 59 -12.15 -4.87 -18.96
CA ARG A 59 -13.58 -4.67 -18.66
C ARG A 59 -14.54 -5.06 -19.76
N TYR A 60 -14.10 -4.97 -21.03
CA TYR A 60 -14.97 -5.11 -22.20
C TYR A 60 -14.40 -6.20 -23.11
N PRO A 61 -14.94 -7.42 -23.08
CA PRO A 61 -14.62 -8.46 -24.06
C PRO A 61 -15.18 -8.09 -25.43
N PRO A 62 -14.64 -8.63 -26.53
CA PRO A 62 -15.17 -8.46 -27.87
C PRO A 62 -16.64 -8.89 -27.98
N THR A 63 -17.43 -8.09 -28.68
CA THR A 63 -18.81 -8.41 -29.07
C THR A 63 -18.89 -8.82 -30.53
N PHE A 64 -19.77 -9.76 -30.83
CA PHE A 64 -19.92 -10.31 -32.17
C PHE A 64 -21.22 -9.84 -32.80
N THR A 65 -21.11 -9.35 -34.04
CA THR A 65 -22.26 -9.01 -34.87
C THR A 65 -22.22 -9.91 -36.09
N GLN A 66 -23.35 -10.52 -36.41
CA GLN A 66 -23.48 -11.45 -37.53
C GLN A 66 -24.31 -10.86 -38.66
N VAL A 67 -23.84 -11.06 -39.91
CA VAL A 67 -24.57 -10.70 -41.14
C VAL A 67 -24.35 -11.77 -42.21
N SER A 68 -25.29 -11.91 -43.12
CA SER A 68 -25.25 -12.97 -44.13
C SER A 68 -24.89 -12.48 -45.53
N THR A 69 -24.91 -11.17 -45.78
CA THR A 69 -24.66 -10.59 -47.08
C THR A 69 -23.65 -9.46 -47.04
N THR A 70 -23.00 -9.18 -48.17
CA THR A 70 -22.06 -8.06 -48.33
C THR A 70 -22.73 -6.72 -48.05
N GLU A 71 -23.98 -6.54 -48.48
CA GLU A 71 -24.70 -5.30 -48.31
C GLU A 71 -25.05 -5.02 -46.87
N GLU A 72 -25.48 -6.06 -46.12
CA GLU A 72 -25.68 -5.96 -44.67
C GLU A 72 -24.36 -5.62 -43.98
N ALA A 73 -23.24 -6.24 -44.38
CA ALA A 73 -21.91 -5.94 -43.82
C ALA A 73 -21.54 -4.46 -44.04
N ARG A 74 -21.75 -3.92 -45.24
CA ARG A 74 -21.52 -2.50 -45.56
C ARG A 74 -22.37 -1.58 -44.70
N GLN A 75 -23.65 -1.93 -44.49
CA GLN A 75 -24.56 -1.16 -43.65
C GLN A 75 -24.07 -1.13 -42.20
N VAL A 76 -23.68 -2.26 -41.65
CA VAL A 76 -23.12 -2.34 -40.28
C VAL A 76 -21.83 -1.53 -40.17
N LEU A 77 -20.88 -1.66 -41.11
CA LEU A 77 -19.62 -0.93 -41.12
C LEU A 77 -19.78 0.59 -41.23
N ARG A 78 -20.88 1.08 -41.80
CA ARG A 78 -21.21 2.52 -41.90
C ARG A 78 -21.88 3.05 -40.62
N THR A 79 -22.57 2.19 -39.86
CA THR A 79 -23.39 2.57 -38.71
C THR A 79 -22.74 2.25 -37.35
N MET A 80 -21.84 1.27 -37.32
CA MET A 80 -21.16 0.80 -36.11
C MET A 80 -19.65 0.83 -36.29
N HIS A 81 -18.92 1.08 -35.18
CA HIS A 81 -17.47 0.93 -35.15
C HIS A 81 -17.12 -0.57 -35.07
N ILE A 82 -16.54 -1.11 -36.13
CA ILE A 82 -16.05 -2.49 -36.18
C ILE A 82 -14.52 -2.47 -36.20
N ASP A 83 -13.88 -3.34 -35.46
CA ASP A 83 -12.42 -3.45 -35.37
C ASP A 83 -11.88 -4.60 -36.23
N LEU A 84 -12.67 -5.67 -36.39
CA LEU A 84 -12.27 -6.87 -37.12
C LEU A 84 -13.45 -7.45 -37.90
N VAL A 85 -13.21 -7.77 -39.15
CA VAL A 85 -14.17 -8.49 -39.99
C VAL A 85 -13.65 -9.90 -40.28
N ILE A 86 -14.49 -10.91 -40.03
CA ILE A 86 -14.22 -12.33 -40.35
C ILE A 86 -15.21 -12.77 -41.43
N CYS A 87 -14.72 -13.06 -42.65
CA CYS A 87 -15.52 -13.51 -43.76
C CYS A 87 -15.41 -15.04 -43.93
N MET A 88 -16.56 -15.70 -44.01
CA MET A 88 -16.63 -17.14 -44.33
C MET A 88 -17.20 -17.37 -45.72
N PRO A 89 -16.76 -18.46 -46.44
CA PRO A 89 -17.30 -18.79 -47.77
C PRO A 89 -18.79 -19.14 -47.68
N GLY A 90 -19.61 -18.40 -48.43
CA GLY A 90 -21.01 -18.73 -48.64
C GLY A 90 -21.21 -19.54 -49.93
N ASN A 91 -22.46 -19.58 -50.40
CA ASN A 91 -22.79 -20.13 -51.73
C ASN A 91 -22.20 -19.27 -52.85
N ALA A 92 -22.28 -19.71 -54.09
CA ALA A 92 -21.63 -19.13 -55.27
C ALA A 92 -21.78 -17.61 -55.44
N ASP A 93 -22.82 -17.00 -54.87
CA ASP A 93 -23.11 -15.57 -54.91
C ASP A 93 -22.49 -14.76 -53.74
N ASN A 94 -21.98 -15.42 -52.68
CA ASN A 94 -21.33 -14.78 -51.49
C ASN A 94 -20.00 -15.48 -51.17
N ASP A 95 -19.06 -15.32 -52.04
CA ASP A 95 -17.70 -15.82 -51.88
C ASP A 95 -16.90 -14.95 -50.89
N ALA A 96 -16.36 -15.54 -49.86
CA ALA A 96 -15.63 -14.84 -48.80
C ALA A 96 -14.48 -13.94 -49.28
N PHE A 97 -13.81 -14.36 -50.37
CA PHE A 97 -12.70 -13.57 -50.95
C PHE A 97 -13.22 -12.33 -51.64
N SER A 98 -14.36 -12.44 -52.38
CA SER A 98 -15.02 -11.29 -53.05
C SER A 98 -15.57 -10.32 -52.01
N VAL A 99 -16.28 -10.83 -51.00
CA VAL A 99 -16.83 -10.04 -49.90
C VAL A 99 -15.71 -9.28 -49.15
N ALA A 100 -14.62 -9.94 -48.81
CA ALA A 100 -13.51 -9.32 -48.10
C ALA A 100 -12.78 -8.28 -48.99
N ARG A 101 -12.64 -8.51 -50.31
CA ARG A 101 -12.10 -7.52 -51.25
C ARG A 101 -12.97 -6.27 -51.32
N ASP A 102 -14.28 -6.45 -51.43
CA ASP A 102 -15.23 -5.36 -51.51
C ASP A 102 -15.21 -4.50 -50.24
N ILE A 103 -15.11 -5.14 -49.06
CA ILE A 103 -14.97 -4.46 -47.80
C ILE A 103 -13.63 -3.70 -47.71
N LYS A 104 -12.51 -4.31 -48.11
CA LYS A 104 -11.21 -3.66 -48.14
C LYS A 104 -11.13 -2.51 -49.13
N ALA A 105 -11.83 -2.59 -50.28
CA ALA A 105 -11.89 -1.50 -51.24
C ALA A 105 -12.59 -0.25 -50.69
N GLU A 106 -13.63 -0.42 -49.85
CA GLU A 106 -14.37 0.69 -49.24
C GLU A 106 -13.73 1.11 -47.90
N PHE A 107 -13.17 0.17 -47.14
CA PHE A 107 -12.54 0.36 -45.80
C PHE A 107 -11.09 -0.18 -45.77
N PRO A 108 -10.11 0.50 -46.39
CA PRO A 108 -8.76 -0.02 -46.59
C PRO A 108 -8.01 -0.38 -45.29
N HIS A 109 -8.30 0.33 -44.17
CA HIS A 109 -7.67 0.13 -42.90
C HIS A 109 -8.36 -0.93 -42.02
N MET A 110 -9.48 -1.49 -42.45
CA MET A 110 -10.21 -2.50 -41.72
C MET A 110 -9.41 -3.81 -41.66
N HIS A 111 -9.26 -4.38 -40.46
CA HIS A 111 -8.71 -5.72 -40.33
C HIS A 111 -9.68 -6.75 -40.89
N CYS A 112 -9.25 -7.48 -41.90
CA CYS A 112 -10.08 -8.42 -42.60
C CYS A 112 -9.43 -9.81 -42.65
N ILE A 113 -10.14 -10.79 -42.13
CA ILE A 113 -9.73 -12.19 -42.05
C ILE A 113 -10.67 -13.01 -42.94
N VAL A 114 -10.11 -13.89 -43.72
CA VAL A 114 -10.88 -14.94 -44.42
C VAL A 114 -10.77 -16.24 -43.67
N LEU A 115 -11.89 -16.82 -43.27
CA LEU A 115 -11.97 -18.11 -42.60
C LEU A 115 -12.62 -19.14 -43.55
N THR A 116 -11.86 -20.13 -44.00
CA THR A 116 -12.28 -21.05 -45.04
C THR A 116 -12.28 -22.51 -44.57
N PRO A 117 -13.25 -23.36 -44.96
CA PRO A 117 -13.15 -24.79 -44.72
C PRO A 117 -12.02 -25.40 -45.57
N PHE A 118 -11.36 -26.42 -45.03
CA PHE A 118 -10.33 -27.12 -45.77
C PHE A 118 -10.92 -28.03 -46.85
N SER A 119 -10.85 -27.58 -48.12
CA SER A 119 -11.22 -28.42 -49.26
C SER A 119 -10.21 -28.28 -50.40
N HIS A 120 -10.05 -29.32 -51.22
CA HIS A 120 -9.11 -29.34 -52.35
C HIS A 120 -9.44 -28.24 -53.40
N GLY A 121 -10.70 -27.90 -53.56
CA GLY A 121 -11.15 -26.84 -54.48
C GLY A 121 -10.73 -25.44 -54.00
N ILE A 122 -10.80 -25.18 -52.70
CA ILE A 122 -10.40 -23.90 -52.10
C ILE A 122 -8.87 -23.75 -52.11
N THR A 123 -8.11 -24.81 -51.86
CA THR A 123 -6.65 -24.78 -51.93
C THR A 123 -6.16 -24.38 -53.34
N LYS A 124 -6.74 -24.98 -54.39
CA LYS A 124 -6.42 -24.66 -55.78
C LYS A 124 -6.83 -23.21 -56.18
N ARG A 125 -7.88 -22.69 -55.60
CA ARG A 125 -8.32 -21.31 -55.80
C ARG A 125 -7.38 -20.34 -55.09
N MET A 126 -6.97 -20.60 -53.86
CA MET A 126 -6.03 -19.78 -53.10
C MET A 126 -4.66 -19.63 -53.78
N GLU A 127 -4.26 -20.64 -54.63
CA GLU A 127 -3.02 -20.57 -55.42
C GLU A 127 -3.12 -19.49 -56.53
N ASN A 128 -4.35 -19.10 -56.95
CA ASN A 128 -4.60 -18.11 -58.00
C ASN A 128 -5.15 -16.76 -57.49
N GLU A 129 -5.39 -16.62 -56.18
CA GLU A 129 -5.90 -15.38 -55.55
C GLU A 129 -4.75 -14.53 -55.01
N ASP A 130 -4.91 -13.20 -55.09
CA ASP A 130 -4.00 -12.27 -54.38
C ASP A 130 -4.40 -12.21 -52.91
N LEU A 131 -3.68 -12.97 -52.07
CA LEU A 131 -3.91 -13.04 -50.62
C LEU A 131 -3.29 -11.86 -49.85
N SER A 132 -2.55 -10.97 -50.52
CA SER A 132 -1.90 -9.82 -49.89
C SER A 132 -2.87 -8.76 -49.38
N ILE A 133 -4.11 -8.76 -49.94
CA ILE A 133 -5.19 -7.83 -49.57
C ILE A 133 -5.73 -8.10 -48.17
N PHE A 134 -5.66 -9.36 -47.71
CA PHE A 134 -6.17 -9.77 -46.39
C PHE A 134 -5.06 -9.77 -45.33
N ASP A 135 -5.43 -9.43 -44.11
CA ASP A 135 -4.49 -9.52 -43.01
C ASP A 135 -4.00 -10.97 -42.86
N TYR A 136 -4.93 -11.91 -42.76
CA TYR A 136 -4.66 -13.36 -42.78
C TYR A 136 -5.84 -14.15 -43.41
N VAL A 137 -5.51 -15.36 -43.86
CA VAL A 137 -6.48 -16.38 -44.26
C VAL A 137 -6.30 -17.57 -43.30
N PHE A 138 -7.38 -18.05 -42.68
CA PHE A 138 -7.35 -19.19 -41.78
C PHE A 138 -8.18 -20.37 -42.30
N CYS A 139 -7.80 -21.56 -41.88
CA CYS A 139 -8.54 -22.77 -42.16
C CYS A 139 -9.33 -23.18 -40.91
N TRP A 140 -10.67 -23.26 -41.06
CA TRP A 140 -11.55 -23.77 -40.01
C TRP A 140 -11.44 -25.29 -39.89
N LEU A 141 -10.91 -25.78 -38.77
CA LEU A 141 -10.68 -27.19 -38.48
C LEU A 141 -11.59 -27.71 -37.35
N GLY A 142 -12.68 -26.99 -37.05
CA GLY A 142 -13.59 -27.33 -35.94
C GLY A 142 -13.06 -26.98 -34.54
N ASN A 143 -12.04 -26.14 -34.45
CA ASN A 143 -11.44 -25.74 -33.20
C ASN A 143 -11.91 -24.33 -32.77
N THR A 144 -12.78 -24.25 -31.78
CA THR A 144 -13.32 -22.99 -31.25
C THR A 144 -12.26 -22.02 -30.70
N ASN A 145 -11.09 -22.52 -30.27
CA ASN A 145 -9.98 -21.68 -29.84
C ASN A 145 -9.34 -20.88 -30.98
N LEU A 146 -9.66 -21.20 -32.24
CA LEU A 146 -9.12 -20.47 -33.39
C LEU A 146 -9.58 -19.02 -33.41
N ILE A 147 -10.85 -18.75 -33.08
CA ILE A 147 -11.37 -17.36 -33.03
C ILE A 147 -10.65 -16.53 -31.98
N LEU A 148 -10.48 -17.05 -30.76
CA LEU A 148 -9.67 -16.41 -29.73
C LEU A 148 -8.24 -16.14 -30.22
N SER A 149 -7.64 -17.12 -30.90
CA SER A 149 -6.26 -17.00 -31.41
C SER A 149 -6.13 -15.95 -32.49
N ILE A 150 -7.13 -15.82 -33.39
CA ILE A 150 -7.20 -14.77 -34.41
C ILE A 150 -7.24 -13.39 -33.74
N ILE A 151 -8.15 -13.19 -32.77
CA ILE A 151 -8.27 -11.92 -32.06
C ILE A 151 -6.94 -11.58 -31.36
N LYS A 152 -6.35 -12.55 -30.65
CA LYS A 152 -5.08 -12.33 -29.96
C LYS A 152 -3.91 -12.05 -30.92
N LEU A 153 -3.86 -12.69 -32.06
CA LEU A 153 -2.83 -12.43 -33.08
C LEU A 153 -2.91 -10.99 -33.62
N ILE A 154 -4.11 -10.50 -33.89
CA ILE A 154 -4.31 -9.11 -34.34
C ILE A 154 -3.96 -8.14 -33.18
N GLU A 155 -4.45 -8.38 -31.99
CA GLU A 155 -4.11 -7.56 -30.82
C GLU A 155 -2.60 -7.55 -30.54
N ASP A 156 -1.92 -8.70 -30.62
CA ASP A 156 -0.47 -8.79 -30.44
C ASP A 156 0.27 -7.95 -31.49
N LYS A 157 -0.13 -8.01 -32.76
CA LYS A 157 0.42 -7.19 -33.85
C LYS A 157 0.21 -5.69 -33.60
N MET A 158 -1.02 -5.29 -33.19
CA MET A 158 -1.37 -3.89 -32.92
C MET A 158 -0.58 -3.29 -31.74
N ASN A 159 -0.24 -4.08 -30.74
CA ASN A 159 0.41 -3.62 -29.51
C ASN A 159 1.91 -3.91 -29.48
N LEU A 160 2.49 -4.64 -30.42
CA LEU A 160 3.87 -5.15 -30.36
C LEU A 160 4.87 -4.04 -30.07
N GLU A 161 4.90 -3.01 -30.90
CA GLU A 161 5.85 -1.89 -30.75
C GLU A 161 5.66 -1.15 -29.43
N HIS A 162 4.41 -0.77 -29.14
CA HIS A 162 4.09 -0.07 -27.89
C HIS A 162 4.46 -0.88 -26.64
N ASP A 163 4.11 -2.17 -26.60
CA ASP A 163 4.33 -2.99 -25.41
C ASP A 163 5.81 -3.36 -25.21
N ILE A 164 6.59 -3.40 -26.30
CA ILE A 164 8.06 -3.53 -26.25
C ILE A 164 8.68 -2.25 -25.68
N ASP A 165 8.32 -1.10 -26.21
CA ASP A 165 8.90 0.19 -25.79
C ASP A 165 8.52 0.55 -24.36
N GLU A 166 7.26 0.31 -23.96
CA GLU A 166 6.75 0.63 -22.62
C GLU A 166 7.27 -0.34 -21.56
N GLY A 167 7.31 -1.64 -21.86
CA GLY A 167 7.54 -2.67 -20.87
C GLY A 167 8.66 -3.66 -21.14
N GLY A 168 9.26 -3.66 -22.31
CA GLY A 168 10.22 -4.71 -22.70
C GLY A 168 9.56 -6.07 -22.93
N VAL A 169 8.28 -6.08 -23.30
CA VAL A 169 7.52 -7.31 -23.57
C VAL A 169 8.21 -8.12 -24.63
N GLN A 170 8.23 -9.44 -24.48
CA GLN A 170 8.92 -10.35 -25.38
C GLN A 170 7.99 -10.81 -26.51
N MET A 171 8.55 -11.20 -27.64
CA MET A 171 7.81 -11.83 -28.74
C MET A 171 8.33 -13.22 -29.07
N ILE A 172 7.45 -14.08 -29.56
CA ILE A 172 7.74 -15.35 -30.20
C ILE A 172 7.48 -15.15 -31.70
N LEU A 173 8.49 -15.32 -32.51
CA LEU A 173 8.37 -15.23 -33.96
C LEU A 173 8.02 -16.59 -34.53
N LEU A 174 6.82 -16.71 -35.09
CA LEU A 174 6.34 -17.89 -35.83
C LEU A 174 6.48 -17.64 -37.32
N VAL A 175 7.23 -18.49 -38.05
CA VAL A 175 7.43 -18.38 -39.50
C VAL A 175 6.80 -19.60 -40.17
N GLU A 176 5.66 -19.36 -40.85
CA GLU A 176 4.86 -20.43 -41.47
C GLU A 176 4.02 -19.83 -42.63
N ASP A 177 4.19 -20.37 -43.84
CA ASP A 177 3.41 -19.93 -45.04
C ASP A 177 2.16 -20.80 -45.26
N SER A 178 2.10 -21.98 -44.67
CA SER A 178 0.97 -22.89 -44.85
C SER A 178 -0.21 -22.53 -43.96
N ILE A 179 -1.29 -22.10 -44.59
CA ILE A 179 -2.54 -21.72 -43.91
C ILE A 179 -3.04 -22.83 -42.98
N ARG A 180 -2.93 -24.11 -43.44
CA ARG A 180 -3.35 -25.24 -42.64
C ARG A 180 -2.53 -25.40 -41.35
N PHE A 181 -1.21 -25.25 -41.44
CA PHE A 181 -0.34 -25.47 -40.33
C PHE A 181 -0.43 -24.32 -39.30
N TYR A 182 -0.36 -23.03 -39.70
CA TYR A 182 -0.47 -21.97 -38.70
C TYR A 182 -1.89 -21.91 -38.09
N SER A 183 -2.96 -22.29 -38.85
CA SER A 183 -4.31 -22.41 -38.27
C SER A 183 -4.42 -23.49 -37.19
N SER A 184 -3.58 -24.53 -37.25
CA SER A 184 -3.52 -25.59 -36.25
C SER A 184 -2.58 -25.25 -35.10
N ILE A 185 -1.44 -24.61 -35.34
CA ILE A 185 -0.41 -24.32 -34.37
C ILE A 185 -0.81 -23.18 -33.42
N LEU A 186 -1.36 -22.09 -33.99
CA LEU A 186 -1.69 -20.88 -33.23
C LEU A 186 -2.64 -21.14 -32.04
N PRO A 187 -3.74 -21.88 -32.15
CA PRO A 187 -4.59 -22.18 -31.02
C PRO A 187 -3.87 -22.92 -29.89
N ASN A 188 -3.01 -23.88 -30.24
CA ASN A 188 -2.22 -24.63 -29.28
C ASN A 188 -1.17 -23.75 -28.60
N LEU A 189 -0.49 -22.90 -29.38
CA LEU A 189 0.52 -21.98 -28.88
C LEU A 189 -0.09 -20.94 -27.93
N TYR A 190 -1.20 -20.30 -28.30
CA TYR A 190 -1.89 -19.35 -27.42
C TYR A 190 -2.43 -19.98 -26.15
N ASN A 191 -3.09 -21.15 -26.26
CA ASN A 191 -3.56 -21.87 -25.08
C ASN A 191 -2.42 -22.17 -24.09
N TYR A 192 -1.26 -22.57 -24.62
CA TYR A 192 -0.09 -22.85 -23.78
C TYR A 192 0.45 -21.58 -23.13
N ILE A 193 0.67 -20.51 -23.89
CA ILE A 193 1.19 -19.23 -23.38
C ILE A 193 0.26 -18.66 -22.32
N LEU A 194 -1.06 -18.66 -22.56
CA LEU A 194 -2.05 -18.14 -21.63
C LEU A 194 -2.07 -18.97 -20.32
N ALA A 195 -2.04 -20.29 -20.43
CA ALA A 195 -1.99 -21.17 -19.27
C ALA A 195 -0.71 -20.96 -18.43
N GLN A 196 0.45 -20.80 -19.06
CA GLN A 196 1.70 -20.53 -18.37
C GLN A 196 1.73 -19.12 -17.76
N SER A 197 1.23 -18.12 -18.47
CA SER A 197 1.12 -16.76 -17.95
C SER A 197 0.21 -16.69 -16.72
N LYS A 198 -0.88 -17.46 -16.72
CA LYS A 198 -1.76 -17.63 -15.56
C LYS A 198 -1.03 -18.30 -14.40
N ARG A 199 -0.26 -19.37 -14.65
CA ARG A 199 0.59 -20.01 -13.64
C ARG A 199 1.58 -18.99 -13.04
N PHE A 200 2.28 -18.20 -13.87
CA PHE A 200 3.24 -17.21 -13.38
C PHE A 200 2.57 -16.05 -12.65
N SER A 201 1.35 -15.69 -13.00
CA SER A 201 0.60 -14.65 -12.32
C SER A 201 0.27 -15.01 -10.86
N THR A 202 0.25 -16.30 -10.49
CA THR A 202 0.07 -16.74 -9.10
C THR A 202 1.21 -16.30 -8.18
N GLU A 203 2.38 -15.94 -8.72
CA GLU A 203 3.48 -15.35 -7.95
C GLU A 203 3.23 -13.89 -7.55
N ALA A 204 2.22 -13.23 -8.12
CA ALA A 204 1.86 -11.87 -7.79
C ALA A 204 1.30 -11.75 -6.36
N LEU A 205 1.38 -10.56 -5.79
CA LEU A 205 1.05 -10.29 -4.40
C LEU A 205 -0.46 -10.28 -4.11
N ASN A 206 -1.28 -9.93 -5.13
CA ASN A 206 -2.74 -9.95 -5.04
C ASN A 206 -3.37 -10.20 -6.42
N ARG A 207 -4.70 -10.38 -6.48
CA ARG A 207 -5.44 -10.67 -7.72
C ARG A 207 -5.29 -9.58 -8.78
N HIS A 208 -5.28 -8.32 -8.38
CA HIS A 208 -5.12 -7.20 -9.32
C HIS A 208 -3.73 -7.22 -9.96
N ALA A 209 -2.68 -7.38 -9.18
CA ALA A 209 -1.31 -7.51 -9.68
C ALA A 209 -1.16 -8.75 -10.58
N ALA A 210 -1.83 -9.86 -10.26
CA ALA A 210 -1.87 -11.07 -11.07
C ALA A 210 -2.47 -10.82 -12.46
N SER A 211 -3.66 -10.18 -12.52
CA SER A 211 -4.31 -9.83 -13.78
C SER A 211 -3.47 -8.88 -14.64
N LEU A 212 -2.84 -7.87 -14.02
CA LEU A 212 -1.96 -6.95 -14.73
C LEU A 212 -0.72 -7.66 -15.29
N ARG A 213 -0.09 -8.54 -14.52
CA ARG A 213 1.09 -9.29 -14.96
C ARG A 213 0.82 -10.14 -16.20
N MET A 214 -0.39 -10.70 -16.35
CA MET A 214 -0.78 -11.47 -17.53
C MET A 214 -0.76 -10.64 -18.82
N ARG A 215 -0.90 -9.30 -18.76
CA ARG A 215 -0.77 -8.42 -19.93
C ARG A 215 0.65 -8.37 -20.49
N GLY A 216 1.65 -8.65 -19.66
CA GLY A 216 3.06 -8.76 -20.05
C GLY A 216 3.44 -10.12 -20.67
N ARG A 217 2.47 -10.98 -21.01
CA ARG A 217 2.75 -12.24 -21.70
C ARG A 217 3.51 -12.03 -23.01
N PRO A 218 4.35 -12.98 -23.42
CA PRO A 218 4.97 -12.91 -24.73
C PRO A 218 3.93 -12.80 -25.86
N LYS A 219 4.20 -11.90 -26.82
CA LYS A 219 3.38 -11.72 -28.01
C LYS A 219 3.73 -12.77 -29.06
N VAL A 220 2.76 -13.23 -29.81
CA VAL A 220 3.00 -14.11 -30.96
C VAL A 220 2.89 -13.29 -32.23
N VAL A 221 3.91 -13.37 -33.08
CA VAL A 221 3.93 -12.67 -34.38
C VAL A 221 4.15 -13.69 -35.47
N LEU A 222 3.25 -13.72 -36.45
CA LEU A 222 3.30 -14.61 -37.58
C LEU A 222 3.91 -13.91 -38.79
N ALA A 223 5.00 -14.48 -39.34
CA ALA A 223 5.59 -14.12 -40.61
C ALA A 223 5.33 -15.23 -41.64
N ARG A 224 5.12 -14.88 -42.89
CA ARG A 224 4.78 -15.85 -43.95
C ARG A 224 5.90 -16.04 -45.02
N ASN A 225 6.95 -15.24 -44.94
CA ASN A 225 8.11 -15.30 -45.81
C ASN A 225 9.38 -14.85 -45.09
N TYR A 226 10.52 -15.03 -45.73
CA TYR A 226 11.85 -14.74 -45.20
C TYR A 226 12.04 -13.24 -44.88
N GLU A 227 11.61 -12.37 -45.79
CA GLU A 227 11.81 -10.94 -45.67
C GLU A 227 11.04 -10.36 -44.49
N GLU A 228 9.77 -10.79 -44.32
CA GLU A 228 8.93 -10.41 -43.17
C GLU A 228 9.57 -10.90 -41.85
N ALA A 229 10.03 -12.15 -41.81
CA ALA A 229 10.65 -12.73 -40.65
C ALA A 229 11.93 -11.98 -40.24
N MET A 230 12.81 -11.68 -41.21
CA MET A 230 14.05 -10.95 -40.96
C MET A 230 13.79 -9.51 -40.55
N ALA A 231 12.87 -8.81 -41.18
CA ALA A 231 12.51 -7.44 -40.81
C ALA A 231 11.99 -7.35 -39.37
N LEU A 232 11.16 -8.30 -38.93
CA LEU A 232 10.68 -8.40 -37.54
C LEU A 232 11.81 -8.72 -36.57
N TYR A 233 12.69 -9.66 -36.95
CA TYR A 233 13.82 -10.01 -36.09
C TYR A 233 14.82 -8.85 -35.95
N GLU A 234 15.20 -8.19 -37.04
CA GLU A 234 16.16 -7.07 -37.01
C GLU A 234 15.61 -5.90 -36.18
N ARG A 235 14.30 -5.62 -36.30
CA ARG A 235 13.65 -4.53 -35.56
C ARG A 235 13.55 -4.79 -34.07
N TYR A 236 13.32 -6.05 -33.66
CA TYR A 236 12.99 -6.39 -32.27
C TYR A 236 13.95 -7.45 -31.69
N SER A 237 15.17 -7.59 -32.18
CA SER A 237 16.12 -8.64 -31.80
C SER A 237 16.31 -8.81 -30.30
N ASP A 238 16.37 -7.70 -29.54
CA ASP A 238 16.53 -7.72 -28.08
C ASP A 238 15.31 -8.28 -27.33
N ASN A 239 14.15 -8.34 -27.99
CA ASN A 239 12.89 -8.76 -27.39
C ASN A 239 12.36 -10.07 -27.98
N VAL A 240 13.16 -10.78 -28.80
CA VAL A 240 12.79 -12.11 -29.29
C VAL A 240 13.09 -13.16 -28.22
N LEU A 241 12.04 -13.85 -27.76
CA LEU A 241 12.16 -14.95 -26.80
C LEU A 241 12.61 -16.26 -27.48
N GLY A 242 12.15 -16.45 -28.71
CA GLY A 242 12.53 -17.57 -29.57
C GLY A 242 11.86 -17.51 -30.92
N VAL A 243 12.35 -18.34 -31.85
CA VAL A 243 11.83 -18.45 -33.21
C VAL A 243 11.37 -19.88 -33.48
N ILE A 244 10.13 -20.02 -33.98
CA ILE A 244 9.54 -21.27 -34.45
C ILE A 244 9.36 -21.12 -35.94
N SER A 245 10.00 -21.95 -36.75
CA SER A 245 10.00 -21.78 -38.20
C SER A 245 9.77 -23.10 -38.96
N ASP A 246 8.90 -23.05 -39.95
CA ASP A 246 8.92 -24.08 -40.99
C ASP A 246 10.29 -24.12 -41.68
N VAL A 247 10.60 -25.23 -42.34
CA VAL A 247 11.80 -25.36 -43.17
C VAL A 247 11.61 -24.77 -44.54
N ARG A 248 10.40 -24.82 -45.09
CA ARG A 248 10.11 -24.50 -46.49
C ARG A 248 9.06 -23.40 -46.66
N PHE A 249 9.49 -22.20 -46.98
CA PHE A 249 8.63 -21.04 -47.23
C PHE A 249 9.27 -20.11 -48.29
N PRO A 250 8.57 -19.05 -48.79
CA PRO A 250 9.09 -18.16 -49.83
C PRO A 250 10.29 -17.31 -49.39
N ILE A 251 11.29 -17.21 -50.27
CA ILE A 251 12.33 -16.19 -50.28
C ILE A 251 12.19 -15.44 -51.59
N HIS A 252 12.01 -14.12 -51.57
CA HIS A 252 11.76 -13.27 -52.75
C HIS A 252 10.59 -13.80 -53.60
N GLY A 253 9.54 -14.29 -52.95
CA GLY A 253 8.31 -14.82 -53.59
C GLY A 253 8.45 -16.23 -54.16
N VAL A 254 9.61 -16.87 -54.08
CA VAL A 254 9.86 -18.24 -54.57
C VAL A 254 10.05 -19.20 -53.38
N LYS A 255 9.30 -20.31 -53.37
CA LYS A 255 9.44 -21.34 -52.33
C LYS A 255 10.84 -21.95 -52.35
N ASP A 256 11.53 -21.87 -51.21
CA ASP A 256 12.86 -22.42 -50.98
C ASP A 256 12.80 -23.56 -49.98
N SER A 257 13.37 -24.70 -50.30
CA SER A 257 13.31 -25.93 -49.51
C SER A 257 14.15 -25.87 -48.21
N GLU A 258 15.03 -24.87 -48.07
CA GLU A 258 15.90 -24.65 -46.90
C GLU A 258 15.76 -23.24 -46.30
N ALA A 259 14.65 -22.53 -46.61
CA ALA A 259 14.44 -21.17 -46.15
C ALA A 259 14.56 -21.02 -44.62
N GLY A 260 13.96 -21.94 -43.86
CA GLY A 260 14.08 -21.97 -42.40
C GLY A 260 15.49 -22.17 -41.89
N LEU A 261 16.26 -23.08 -42.50
CA LEU A 261 17.69 -23.26 -42.16
C LEU A 261 18.49 -22.00 -42.44
N LYS A 262 18.27 -21.35 -43.57
CA LYS A 262 18.93 -20.08 -43.95
C LYS A 262 18.60 -18.98 -42.95
N LEU A 263 17.33 -18.83 -42.60
CA LEU A 263 16.85 -17.86 -41.61
C LEU A 263 17.54 -18.08 -40.25
N MET A 264 17.54 -19.31 -39.76
CA MET A 264 18.13 -19.64 -38.45
C MET A 264 19.64 -19.48 -38.40
N ARG A 265 20.32 -19.76 -39.51
CA ARG A 265 21.76 -19.50 -39.59
C ARG A 265 22.08 -18.02 -39.51
N GLU A 266 21.26 -17.17 -40.14
CA GLU A 266 21.43 -15.71 -40.11
C GLU A 266 21.19 -15.16 -38.70
N ILE A 267 20.09 -15.55 -38.07
CA ILE A 267 19.75 -15.17 -36.69
C ILE A 267 20.87 -15.61 -35.71
N ARG A 268 21.42 -16.82 -35.87
CA ARG A 268 22.48 -17.35 -35.01
C ARG A 268 23.80 -16.59 -35.06
N LYS A 269 24.06 -15.84 -36.14
CA LYS A 269 25.25 -14.97 -36.21
C LYS A 269 25.16 -13.81 -35.23
N THR A 270 23.96 -13.30 -34.99
CA THR A 270 23.68 -12.16 -34.08
C THR A 270 23.44 -12.62 -32.65
N ASP A 271 22.63 -13.66 -32.43
CA ASP A 271 22.40 -14.30 -31.13
C ASP A 271 22.68 -15.80 -31.17
N PRO A 272 23.90 -16.22 -30.75
CA PRO A 272 24.30 -17.64 -30.76
C PRO A 272 23.46 -18.54 -29.86
N TYR A 273 22.77 -17.96 -28.90
CA TYR A 273 22.06 -18.70 -27.85
C TYR A 273 20.53 -18.54 -27.91
N LEU A 274 19.99 -17.81 -28.88
CA LEU A 274 18.55 -17.70 -29.09
C LEU A 274 17.94 -19.08 -29.35
N PRO A 275 16.84 -19.46 -28.69
CA PRO A 275 16.14 -20.70 -28.99
C PRO A 275 15.54 -20.68 -30.38
N LEU A 276 15.99 -21.63 -31.22
CA LEU A 276 15.58 -21.79 -32.59
C LEU A 276 14.98 -23.17 -32.77
N ILE A 277 13.66 -23.22 -33.12
CA ILE A 277 12.87 -24.45 -33.27
C ILE A 277 12.46 -24.57 -34.72
N LEU A 278 12.91 -25.61 -35.44
CA LEU A 278 12.47 -25.94 -36.78
C LEU A 278 11.31 -26.92 -36.76
N GLU A 279 10.35 -26.68 -37.59
CA GLU A 279 9.21 -27.58 -37.81
C GLU A 279 9.20 -28.07 -39.26
N SER A 280 8.94 -29.35 -39.49
CA SER A 280 8.82 -29.89 -40.84
C SER A 280 7.92 -31.12 -40.86
N SER A 281 7.23 -31.31 -41.98
CA SER A 281 6.53 -32.56 -42.32
C SER A 281 7.46 -33.63 -42.89
N GLU A 282 8.68 -33.24 -43.26
CA GLU A 282 9.69 -34.14 -43.84
C GLU A 282 10.70 -34.56 -42.78
N SER A 283 10.69 -35.87 -42.42
CA SER A 283 11.52 -36.41 -41.35
C SER A 283 13.06 -36.29 -41.63
N GLU A 284 13.44 -36.17 -42.87
CA GLU A 284 14.86 -35.98 -43.30
C GLU A 284 15.43 -34.65 -42.77
N ASN A 285 14.63 -33.64 -42.60
CA ASN A 285 15.03 -32.34 -42.09
C ASN A 285 15.45 -32.39 -40.61
N ARG A 286 15.06 -33.45 -39.88
CA ARG A 286 15.48 -33.65 -38.48
C ARG A 286 17.01 -33.77 -38.40
N ALA A 287 17.59 -34.62 -39.24
CA ALA A 287 19.05 -34.82 -39.22
C ALA A 287 19.81 -33.55 -39.59
N LYS A 288 19.30 -32.73 -40.51
CA LYS A 288 19.88 -31.43 -40.86
C LYS A 288 19.82 -30.45 -39.72
N ALA A 289 18.66 -30.34 -39.04
CA ALA A 289 18.43 -29.45 -37.90
C ALA A 289 19.36 -29.82 -36.73
N GLU A 290 19.40 -31.10 -36.37
CA GLU A 290 20.22 -31.59 -35.25
C GLU A 290 21.74 -31.43 -35.53
N ALA A 291 22.17 -31.63 -36.76
CA ALA A 291 23.58 -31.41 -37.16
C ALA A 291 24.04 -29.96 -36.97
N GLU A 292 23.14 -29.01 -37.11
CA GLU A 292 23.38 -27.57 -36.90
C GLU A 292 23.00 -27.10 -35.47
N GLY A 293 22.54 -28.01 -34.61
CA GLY A 293 22.22 -27.73 -33.24
C GLY A 293 20.88 -26.98 -33.07
N PHE A 294 20.02 -27.02 -34.08
CA PHE A 294 18.62 -26.54 -33.96
C PHE A 294 17.74 -27.59 -33.32
N ARG A 295 16.64 -27.13 -32.70
CA ARG A 295 15.60 -28.04 -32.18
C ARG A 295 14.63 -28.37 -33.32
N PHE A 296 14.06 -29.58 -33.28
CA PHE A 296 13.18 -30.04 -34.35
C PHE A 296 11.88 -30.58 -33.82
N VAL A 297 10.77 -30.19 -34.47
CA VAL A 297 9.42 -30.69 -34.22
C VAL A 297 8.88 -31.30 -35.52
N ASP A 298 8.37 -32.52 -35.47
CA ASP A 298 7.76 -33.20 -36.61
C ASP A 298 6.27 -32.83 -36.71
N LYS A 299 5.89 -32.11 -37.77
CA LYS A 299 4.50 -31.68 -38.05
C LYS A 299 3.52 -32.85 -38.23
N ASN A 300 4.01 -34.05 -38.63
CA ASN A 300 3.20 -35.24 -38.80
C ASN A 300 3.10 -36.10 -37.52
N SER A 301 3.81 -35.72 -36.46
CA SER A 301 3.74 -36.43 -35.18
C SER A 301 2.33 -36.33 -34.58
N LYS A 302 1.76 -37.46 -34.13
CA LYS A 302 0.54 -37.48 -33.33
C LYS A 302 0.67 -36.72 -31.99
N LYS A 303 1.89 -36.44 -31.56
CA LYS A 303 2.24 -35.74 -30.32
C LYS A 303 2.83 -34.34 -30.58
N MET A 304 2.64 -33.81 -31.80
CA MET A 304 3.23 -32.50 -32.20
C MET A 304 3.01 -31.41 -31.16
N SER A 305 1.76 -31.24 -30.69
CA SER A 305 1.46 -30.23 -29.66
C SER A 305 2.23 -30.47 -28.36
N LEU A 306 2.37 -31.72 -27.91
CA LEU A 306 3.12 -32.05 -26.70
C LEU A 306 4.63 -31.83 -26.89
N ASP A 307 5.16 -32.17 -28.07
CA ASP A 307 6.57 -31.93 -28.41
C ASP A 307 6.88 -30.44 -28.48
N LEU A 308 5.98 -29.65 -29.08
CA LEU A 308 6.09 -28.19 -29.10
C LEU A 308 6.05 -27.60 -27.68
N HIS A 309 5.08 -27.99 -26.85
CA HIS A 309 4.97 -27.52 -25.47
C HIS A 309 6.25 -27.83 -24.68
N LYS A 310 6.81 -29.04 -24.85
CA LYS A 310 8.08 -29.40 -24.21
C LYS A 310 9.24 -28.53 -24.66
N MET A 311 9.33 -28.19 -25.96
CA MET A 311 10.34 -27.28 -26.48
C MET A 311 10.19 -25.86 -25.90
N LEU A 312 8.96 -25.36 -25.79
CA LEU A 312 8.68 -24.06 -25.18
C LEU A 312 9.06 -24.04 -23.68
N GLU A 313 8.74 -25.12 -22.96
CA GLU A 313 9.04 -25.26 -21.54
C GLU A 313 10.56 -25.32 -21.29
N GLU A 314 11.29 -26.16 -22.04
CA GLU A 314 12.70 -26.39 -21.82
C GLU A 314 13.61 -25.28 -22.36
N HIS A 315 13.21 -24.56 -23.42
CA HIS A 315 14.10 -23.65 -24.13
C HIS A 315 13.68 -22.19 -24.13
N LEU A 316 12.39 -21.87 -24.12
CA LEU A 316 11.89 -20.49 -24.11
C LEU A 316 11.68 -19.93 -22.67
N GLY A 317 11.98 -20.71 -21.64
CA GLY A 317 11.92 -20.25 -20.26
C GLY A 317 10.53 -20.33 -19.61
N PHE A 318 9.56 -21.01 -20.21
CA PHE A 318 8.25 -21.21 -19.61
C PHE A 318 8.24 -22.26 -18.48
N GLY A 319 9.21 -23.18 -18.46
CA GLY A 319 9.35 -24.16 -17.38
C GLY A 319 10.09 -23.62 -16.16
N ASP A 320 10.39 -24.52 -15.22
CA ASP A 320 11.26 -24.23 -14.09
C ASP A 320 12.69 -23.93 -14.57
N PHE A 321 13.42 -23.13 -13.81
CA PHE A 321 14.83 -22.91 -14.11
C PHE A 321 15.66 -24.07 -13.58
N ILE A 322 16.32 -24.80 -14.47
CA ILE A 322 17.12 -25.96 -14.10
C ILE A 322 18.60 -25.63 -14.22
N PHE A 323 19.27 -25.52 -13.09
CA PHE A 323 20.74 -25.47 -13.07
C PHE A 323 21.32 -26.85 -13.42
N ARG A 324 22.19 -26.88 -14.42
CA ARG A 324 22.74 -28.12 -14.96
C ARG A 324 24.25 -28.13 -14.85
N ASP A 325 24.80 -29.30 -14.69
CA ASP A 325 26.22 -29.54 -14.87
C ASP A 325 26.60 -29.27 -16.34
N PRO A 326 27.61 -28.41 -16.63
CA PRO A 326 27.93 -28.03 -18.00
C PRO A 326 28.47 -29.20 -18.85
N LYS A 327 29.07 -30.23 -18.24
CA LYS A 327 29.66 -31.38 -18.92
C LYS A 327 28.67 -32.52 -19.12
N THR A 328 28.02 -32.91 -18.06
CA THR A 328 27.10 -34.08 -18.07
C THR A 328 25.68 -33.73 -18.45
N LYS A 329 25.31 -32.41 -18.40
CA LYS A 329 23.94 -31.88 -18.55
C LYS A 329 22.96 -32.37 -17.47
N ALA A 330 23.43 -33.06 -16.44
CA ALA A 330 22.62 -33.53 -15.32
C ALA A 330 22.02 -32.32 -14.55
N GLU A 331 20.84 -32.51 -14.04
CA GLU A 331 20.18 -31.53 -13.18
C GLU A 331 20.90 -31.47 -11.83
N ILE A 332 21.27 -30.24 -11.42
CA ILE A 332 21.89 -29.95 -10.13
C ILE A 332 20.82 -29.40 -9.17
N MET A 333 20.03 -28.43 -9.65
CA MET A 333 19.01 -27.76 -8.85
C MET A 333 17.89 -27.26 -9.76
N ARG A 334 16.65 -27.37 -9.28
CA ARG A 334 15.46 -26.87 -9.95
C ARG A 334 14.87 -25.71 -9.14
N ILE A 335 14.55 -24.61 -9.81
CA ILE A 335 14.03 -23.37 -9.23
C ILE A 335 12.66 -23.09 -9.84
N HIS A 336 11.65 -22.94 -9.00
CA HIS A 336 10.26 -22.73 -9.42
C HIS A 336 9.86 -21.25 -9.40
N SER A 337 10.45 -20.42 -8.53
CA SER A 337 10.07 -19.03 -8.29
C SER A 337 11.28 -18.11 -8.12
N LEU A 338 11.02 -16.79 -8.22
CA LEU A 338 12.04 -15.76 -7.98
C LEU A 338 12.59 -15.80 -6.55
N LYS A 339 11.73 -16.05 -5.57
CA LYS A 339 12.12 -16.20 -4.16
C LYS A 339 13.08 -17.39 -4.00
N GLU A 340 12.75 -18.52 -4.57
CA GLU A 340 13.58 -19.72 -4.49
C GLU A 340 14.95 -19.51 -5.16
N LEU A 341 15.01 -18.75 -6.25
CA LEU A 341 16.28 -18.34 -6.86
C LEU A 341 17.11 -17.51 -5.89
N GLN A 342 16.49 -16.53 -5.23
CA GLN A 342 17.14 -15.69 -4.23
C GLN A 342 17.72 -16.52 -3.07
N ASP A 343 16.97 -17.47 -2.54
CA ASP A 343 17.34 -18.27 -1.36
C ASP A 343 18.48 -19.28 -1.66
N ASN A 344 18.67 -19.63 -2.94
CA ASN A 344 19.59 -20.69 -3.34
C ASN A 344 20.77 -20.22 -4.20
N ILE A 345 20.83 -18.99 -4.66
CA ILE A 345 21.82 -18.51 -5.64
C ILE A 345 23.28 -18.72 -5.20
N PHE A 346 23.55 -18.64 -3.89
CA PHE A 346 24.88 -18.86 -3.32
C PHE A 346 25.24 -20.34 -3.12
N LYS A 347 24.28 -21.26 -3.28
CA LYS A 347 24.48 -22.72 -3.16
C LYS A 347 24.78 -23.40 -4.50
N ILE A 348 24.61 -22.68 -5.61
CA ILE A 348 24.79 -23.22 -6.97
C ILE A 348 26.28 -23.31 -7.26
N PRO A 349 26.82 -24.45 -7.82
CA PRO A 349 28.23 -24.56 -8.21
C PRO A 349 28.63 -23.52 -9.25
N ASP A 350 29.90 -23.06 -9.17
CA ASP A 350 30.41 -21.98 -10.01
C ASP A 350 30.37 -22.33 -11.51
N ASP A 351 30.72 -23.56 -11.89
CA ASP A 351 30.69 -24.01 -13.28
C ASP A 351 29.30 -23.98 -13.88
N SER A 352 28.26 -24.35 -13.07
CA SER A 352 26.87 -24.29 -13.47
C SER A 352 26.40 -22.84 -13.60
N MET A 353 26.78 -22.00 -12.64
CA MET A 353 26.41 -20.58 -12.66
C MET A 353 26.98 -19.88 -13.89
N LEU A 354 28.28 -20.08 -14.17
CA LEU A 354 28.95 -19.56 -15.35
C LEU A 354 28.30 -20.06 -16.65
N TYR A 355 27.95 -21.37 -16.71
CA TYR A 355 27.25 -21.94 -17.87
C TYR A 355 25.95 -21.23 -18.20
N HIS A 356 25.17 -20.86 -17.18
CA HIS A 356 23.89 -20.20 -17.38
C HIS A 356 24.00 -18.69 -17.62
N ILE A 357 24.94 -18.00 -16.96
CA ILE A 357 25.21 -16.56 -17.16
C ILE A 357 25.70 -16.33 -18.60
N SER A 358 26.72 -17.05 -19.05
CA SER A 358 27.30 -16.85 -20.37
C SER A 358 26.35 -17.09 -21.55
N ARG A 359 25.18 -17.68 -21.31
CA ARG A 359 24.14 -17.99 -22.31
C ARG A 359 22.85 -17.22 -22.13
N ASN A 360 22.82 -16.28 -21.21
CA ASN A 360 21.64 -15.48 -20.90
C ASN A 360 20.37 -16.30 -20.54
N HIS A 361 20.55 -17.50 -20.01
CA HIS A 361 19.42 -18.38 -19.68
C HIS A 361 18.51 -17.76 -18.61
N MET A 362 19.11 -17.09 -17.62
CA MET A 362 18.39 -16.51 -16.49
C MET A 362 17.54 -15.31 -16.92
N SER A 363 18.10 -14.39 -17.71
CA SER A 363 17.33 -13.23 -18.20
C SER A 363 16.16 -13.65 -19.09
N ARG A 364 16.36 -14.72 -19.90
CA ARG A 364 15.29 -15.29 -20.73
C ARG A 364 14.16 -15.90 -19.89
N TRP A 365 14.51 -16.66 -18.86
CA TRP A 365 13.56 -17.24 -17.92
C TRP A 365 12.74 -16.18 -17.16
N LEU A 366 13.40 -15.07 -16.75
CA LEU A 366 12.74 -13.92 -16.13
C LEU A 366 11.83 -13.17 -17.11
N SER A 367 12.27 -13.03 -18.37
CA SER A 367 11.46 -12.39 -19.43
C SER A 367 10.17 -13.15 -19.73
N ALA A 368 10.23 -14.49 -19.81
CA ALA A 368 9.06 -15.33 -20.03
C ALA A 368 8.02 -15.20 -18.89
N ARG A 369 8.47 -14.82 -17.69
CA ARG A 369 7.64 -14.57 -16.49
C ARG A 369 7.22 -13.13 -16.31
N ALA A 370 7.48 -12.27 -17.29
CA ALA A 370 7.21 -10.83 -17.21
C ALA A 370 7.92 -10.13 -16.00
N ILE A 371 9.12 -10.59 -15.64
CA ILE A 371 10.00 -9.95 -14.65
C ILE A 371 11.02 -9.08 -15.41
N PHE A 372 10.51 -8.14 -16.21
CA PHE A 372 11.29 -7.35 -17.15
C PHE A 372 12.38 -6.50 -16.51
N PRO A 373 12.16 -5.77 -15.39
CA PRO A 373 13.19 -4.93 -14.78
C PRO A 373 14.48 -5.70 -14.48
N VAL A 374 14.36 -6.87 -13.86
CA VAL A 374 15.51 -7.71 -13.53
C VAL A 374 16.11 -8.32 -14.79
N SER A 375 15.28 -8.83 -15.71
CA SER A 375 15.73 -9.42 -16.96
C SER A 375 16.55 -8.45 -17.83
N MET A 376 16.02 -7.22 -18.01
CA MET A 376 16.70 -6.17 -18.79
C MET A 376 18.02 -5.76 -18.14
N PHE A 377 18.06 -5.61 -16.83
CA PHE A 377 19.29 -5.33 -16.10
C PHE A 377 20.30 -6.44 -16.26
N LEU A 378 19.93 -7.71 -16.07
CA LEU A 378 20.85 -8.85 -16.19
C LEU A 378 21.41 -9.03 -17.62
N LYS A 379 20.70 -8.60 -18.67
CA LYS A 379 21.22 -8.56 -20.04
C LYS A 379 22.43 -7.63 -20.16
N THR A 380 22.56 -6.61 -19.31
CA THR A 380 23.70 -5.67 -19.32
C THR A 380 24.89 -6.20 -18.52
N VAL A 381 24.68 -7.16 -17.60
CA VAL A 381 25.70 -7.75 -16.74
C VAL A 381 26.22 -9.03 -17.39
N THR A 382 27.01 -8.89 -18.45
CA THR A 382 27.55 -10.03 -19.18
C THR A 382 28.88 -10.55 -18.59
N TRP A 383 29.18 -11.84 -18.82
CA TRP A 383 30.42 -12.44 -18.36
C TRP A 383 31.66 -11.73 -18.94
N GLU A 384 31.59 -11.22 -20.15
CA GLU A 384 32.67 -10.49 -20.81
C GLU A 384 33.06 -9.21 -20.07
N ARG A 385 32.06 -8.55 -19.47
CA ARG A 385 32.23 -7.30 -18.70
C ARG A 385 32.70 -7.57 -17.27
N LEU A 386 32.15 -8.61 -16.65
CA LEU A 386 32.41 -8.92 -15.25
C LEU A 386 32.83 -10.38 -15.09
N LYS A 387 34.15 -10.63 -15.12
CA LYS A 387 34.75 -11.97 -15.00
C LYS A 387 34.95 -12.42 -13.56
N ASP A 388 33.92 -12.24 -12.72
CA ASP A 388 33.91 -12.59 -11.30
C ASP A 388 32.54 -13.21 -10.95
N ILE A 389 32.54 -14.51 -10.68
CA ILE A 389 31.33 -15.27 -10.42
C ILE A 389 30.66 -14.88 -9.10
N THR A 390 31.46 -14.53 -8.09
CA THR A 390 30.95 -14.09 -6.80
C THR A 390 30.23 -12.75 -6.95
N ALA A 391 30.83 -11.79 -7.66
CA ALA A 391 30.22 -10.52 -7.95
C ALA A 391 28.93 -10.67 -8.78
N HIS A 392 28.86 -11.61 -9.72
CA HIS A 392 27.61 -11.90 -10.44
C HIS A 392 26.50 -12.39 -9.50
N ARG A 393 26.82 -13.28 -8.54
CA ARG A 393 25.83 -13.76 -7.57
C ARG A 393 25.27 -12.62 -6.72
N GLU A 394 26.17 -11.77 -6.21
CA GLU A 394 25.81 -10.60 -5.41
C GLU A 394 24.90 -9.64 -6.22
N ILE A 395 25.28 -9.31 -7.46
CA ILE A 395 24.49 -8.44 -8.34
C ILE A 395 23.10 -9.03 -8.65
N ILE A 396 23.05 -10.34 -8.94
CA ILE A 396 21.76 -11.01 -9.22
C ILE A 396 20.89 -11.02 -7.97
N PHE A 397 21.48 -11.34 -6.82
CA PHE A 397 20.80 -11.33 -5.53
C PHE A 397 20.22 -9.93 -5.23
N ASP A 398 21.05 -8.90 -5.34
CA ASP A 398 20.65 -7.51 -5.07
C ASP A 398 19.57 -7.02 -6.05
N ALA A 399 19.67 -7.40 -7.33
CA ALA A 399 18.63 -7.08 -8.32
C ALA A 399 17.28 -7.73 -7.98
N ILE A 400 17.30 -8.98 -7.51
CA ILE A 400 16.09 -9.67 -7.07
C ILE A 400 15.51 -9.00 -5.83
N VAL A 401 16.34 -8.67 -4.83
CA VAL A 401 15.94 -7.99 -3.61
C VAL A 401 15.31 -6.64 -3.94
N GLN A 402 15.99 -5.82 -4.76
CA GLN A 402 15.47 -4.51 -5.17
C GLN A 402 14.13 -4.63 -5.91
N TYR A 403 14.00 -5.59 -6.83
CA TYR A 403 12.74 -5.84 -7.54
C TYR A 403 11.61 -6.24 -6.59
N ARG A 404 11.87 -7.13 -5.64
CA ARG A 404 10.87 -7.56 -4.65
C ARG A 404 10.45 -6.40 -3.75
N HIS A 405 11.38 -5.58 -3.27
CA HIS A 405 11.06 -4.35 -2.55
C HIS A 405 10.18 -3.43 -3.39
N MET A 406 10.61 -3.11 -4.61
CA MET A 406 9.88 -2.22 -5.52
C MET A 406 8.43 -2.70 -5.78
N LYS A 407 8.21 -4.02 -5.89
CA LYS A 407 6.88 -4.58 -6.13
C LYS A 407 6.02 -4.71 -4.87
N ASN A 408 6.63 -4.78 -3.69
CA ASN A 408 5.91 -4.86 -2.41
C ASN A 408 5.41 -3.48 -1.93
N ILE A 409 6.14 -2.39 -2.13
CA ILE A 409 5.75 -1.05 -1.70
C ILE A 409 4.46 -0.61 -2.39
N GLY A 410 3.51 -0.07 -1.62
CA GLY A 410 2.21 0.42 -2.10
C GLY A 410 1.27 -0.69 -2.58
N VAL A 411 1.47 -1.93 -2.16
CA VAL A 411 0.63 -3.07 -2.52
C VAL A 411 0.18 -3.83 -1.29
N VAL A 412 -1.13 -3.94 -1.10
CA VAL A 412 -1.71 -4.83 -0.10
C VAL A 412 -1.65 -6.25 -0.64
N ALA A 413 -0.68 -7.03 -0.15
CA ALA A 413 -0.53 -8.42 -0.53
C ALA A 413 -1.58 -9.30 0.19
N VAL A 414 -2.00 -10.40 -0.44
CA VAL A 414 -2.67 -11.49 0.26
C VAL A 414 -1.62 -12.31 0.97
N PHE A 415 -1.79 -12.56 2.27
CA PHE A 415 -0.85 -13.36 3.05
C PHE A 415 -0.79 -14.77 2.50
N ASP A 416 0.40 -15.22 2.14
CA ASP A 416 0.67 -16.54 1.60
C ASP A 416 1.94 -17.06 2.28
N ARG A 417 1.84 -18.19 2.97
CA ARG A 417 2.95 -18.79 3.75
C ARG A 417 4.21 -19.07 2.92
N MET A 418 4.03 -19.35 1.65
CA MET A 418 5.15 -19.66 0.75
C MET A 418 5.85 -18.39 0.24
N LYS A 419 5.17 -17.24 0.29
CA LYS A 419 5.64 -15.98 -0.28
C LYS A 419 6.04 -14.95 0.78
N PHE A 420 5.42 -15.00 1.96
CA PHE A 420 5.69 -14.05 3.05
C PHE A 420 7.07 -14.32 3.66
N ASP A 421 7.88 -13.28 3.75
CA ASP A 421 9.24 -13.31 4.29
C ASP A 421 9.73 -11.93 4.73
N ALA A 422 11.04 -11.82 5.00
CA ALA A 422 11.67 -10.58 5.43
C ALA A 422 11.54 -9.40 4.45
N TYR A 423 11.16 -9.64 3.20
CA TYR A 423 10.98 -8.60 2.16
C TYR A 423 9.51 -8.20 1.95
N SER A 424 8.58 -8.84 2.66
CA SER A 424 7.16 -8.51 2.61
C SER A 424 6.88 -7.30 3.51
N HIS A 425 6.21 -6.26 3.00
CA HIS A 425 5.94 -5.03 3.74
C HIS A 425 4.52 -4.98 4.32
N PHE A 426 3.52 -5.20 3.48
CA PHE A 426 2.12 -5.11 3.89
C PHE A 426 1.33 -6.30 3.35
N ALA A 427 0.70 -7.06 4.24
CA ALA A 427 -0.13 -8.18 3.87
C ALA A 427 -1.47 -8.21 4.64
N ARG A 428 -2.48 -8.87 4.09
CA ARG A 428 -3.76 -9.10 4.75
C ARG A 428 -4.07 -10.58 4.87
N ILE A 429 -4.69 -10.96 5.98
CA ILE A 429 -5.29 -12.28 6.21
C ILE A 429 -6.80 -12.09 6.26
N GLY A 430 -7.52 -12.79 5.40
CA GLY A 430 -8.97 -12.63 5.20
C GLY A 430 -9.32 -11.80 3.96
N GLU A 431 -10.63 -11.76 3.66
CA GLU A 431 -11.19 -11.06 2.49
C GLU A 431 -12.02 -9.82 2.87
N GLY A 432 -12.20 -9.60 4.18
CA GLY A 432 -12.96 -8.47 4.73
C GLY A 432 -12.23 -7.13 4.63
N SER A 433 -12.72 -6.13 5.35
CA SER A 433 -12.12 -4.80 5.41
C SER A 433 -10.84 -4.78 6.25
N LEU A 434 -9.89 -3.92 5.88
CA LEU A 434 -8.68 -3.61 6.67
C LEU A 434 -8.98 -2.68 7.87
N GLY A 435 -10.20 -2.12 7.97
CA GLY A 435 -10.52 -1.04 8.89
C GLY A 435 -9.90 0.31 8.53
N GLY A 436 -10.13 1.33 9.34
CA GLY A 436 -9.68 2.69 9.08
C GLY A 436 -8.17 2.85 9.11
N LYS A 437 -7.52 2.47 10.21
CA LYS A 437 -6.06 2.57 10.35
C LYS A 437 -5.31 1.69 9.32
N GLY A 438 -5.81 0.47 9.05
CA GLY A 438 -5.22 -0.41 8.04
C GLY A 438 -5.26 0.18 6.65
N ARG A 439 -6.38 0.84 6.28
CA ARG A 439 -6.50 1.58 5.01
C ARG A 439 -5.56 2.78 4.97
N GLY A 440 -5.46 3.53 6.08
CA GLY A 440 -4.53 4.66 6.21
C GLY A 440 -3.07 4.25 6.02
N LEU A 441 -2.64 3.12 6.60
CA LEU A 441 -1.30 2.57 6.41
C LEU A 441 -1.03 2.15 4.97
N ALA A 442 -1.97 1.44 4.33
CA ALA A 442 -1.85 1.07 2.92
C ALA A 442 -1.78 2.31 2.02
N PHE A 443 -2.50 3.37 2.37
CA PHE A 443 -2.47 4.65 1.68
C PHE A 443 -1.13 5.36 1.84
N LEU A 444 -0.54 5.38 3.05
CA LEU A 444 0.81 5.91 3.29
C LEU A 444 1.86 5.17 2.46
N ASP A 445 1.79 3.84 2.40
CA ASP A 445 2.70 3.04 1.60
C ASP A 445 2.60 3.38 0.10
N ASN A 446 1.38 3.66 -0.37
CA ASN A 446 1.16 4.13 -1.74
C ASN A 446 1.70 5.56 -1.97
N ILE A 447 1.56 6.48 -1.00
CA ILE A 447 2.16 7.82 -1.08
C ILE A 447 3.68 7.71 -1.21
N ILE A 448 4.32 6.89 -0.37
CA ILE A 448 5.77 6.67 -0.44
C ILE A 448 6.20 6.15 -1.82
N LYS A 449 5.43 5.21 -2.38
CA LYS A 449 5.69 4.65 -3.72
C LYS A 449 5.59 5.69 -4.84
N THR A 450 4.57 6.53 -4.78
CA THR A 450 4.26 7.49 -5.86
C THR A 450 5.12 8.75 -5.82
N HIS A 451 5.86 8.97 -4.73
CA HIS A 451 6.71 10.15 -4.53
C HIS A 451 8.18 9.74 -4.32
N PRO A 452 8.94 9.52 -5.41
CA PRO A 452 10.34 9.11 -5.33
C PRO A 452 11.24 10.15 -4.64
N GLU A 453 10.76 11.39 -4.46
CA GLU A 453 11.43 12.47 -3.73
C GLU A 453 11.79 12.06 -2.29
N PHE A 454 11.05 11.17 -1.65
CA PHE A 454 11.40 10.61 -0.34
C PHE A 454 12.76 9.92 -0.33
N ASN A 455 13.20 9.41 -1.47
CA ASN A 455 14.49 8.72 -1.62
C ASN A 455 15.62 9.66 -2.09
N SER A 456 15.35 10.97 -2.24
CA SER A 456 16.34 11.95 -2.73
C SER A 456 17.32 12.42 -1.65
N LEU A 457 17.00 12.19 -0.37
CA LEU A 457 17.82 12.64 0.76
C LEU A 457 18.81 11.55 1.17
N GLU A 458 20.09 11.86 1.07
CA GLU A 458 21.17 10.91 1.36
C GLU A 458 21.16 10.49 2.85
N GLY A 459 21.34 9.18 3.10
CA GLY A 459 21.37 8.62 4.45
C GLY A 459 20.00 8.44 5.11
N ALA A 460 18.91 8.80 4.42
CA ALA A 460 17.56 8.68 4.94
C ALA A 460 16.72 7.67 4.14
N THR A 461 15.91 6.89 4.85
CA THR A 461 14.87 6.03 4.25
C THR A 461 13.52 6.36 4.83
N VAL A 462 12.47 6.33 4.00
CA VAL A 462 11.08 6.52 4.44
C VAL A 462 10.30 5.25 4.10
N GLN A 463 9.59 4.70 5.08
CA GLN A 463 8.81 3.48 4.92
C GLN A 463 7.71 3.37 5.98
N ILE A 464 6.78 2.43 5.81
CA ILE A 464 5.92 1.97 6.89
C ILE A 464 6.59 0.78 7.61
N PRO A 465 6.31 0.52 8.89
CA PRO A 465 6.74 -0.72 9.53
C PRO A 465 6.05 -1.92 8.87
N ARG A 466 6.70 -3.09 8.90
CA ARG A 466 6.08 -4.31 8.39
C ARG A 466 4.76 -4.58 9.09
N THR A 467 3.74 -4.83 8.31
CA THR A 467 2.35 -4.89 8.78
C THR A 467 1.62 -6.09 8.20
N VAL A 468 0.92 -6.82 9.04
CA VAL A 468 -0.08 -7.83 8.64
C VAL A 468 -1.42 -7.45 9.26
N VAL A 469 -2.47 -7.41 8.47
CA VAL A 469 -3.82 -7.05 8.94
C VAL A 469 -4.72 -8.27 8.92
N LEU A 470 -5.28 -8.61 10.07
CA LEU A 470 -6.41 -9.53 10.17
C LEU A 470 -7.68 -8.77 9.80
N CYS A 471 -8.30 -9.12 8.67
CA CYS A 471 -9.48 -8.43 8.16
C CYS A 471 -10.72 -8.67 9.04
N THR A 472 -11.75 -7.88 8.82
CA THR A 472 -13.00 -7.93 9.63
C THR A 472 -13.76 -9.25 9.56
N ASP A 473 -13.62 -10.04 8.53
CA ASP A 473 -14.20 -11.39 8.41
C ASP A 473 -13.58 -12.40 9.39
N VAL A 474 -12.30 -12.20 9.76
CA VAL A 474 -11.63 -12.98 10.83
C VAL A 474 -12.25 -12.67 12.20
N PHE A 475 -12.60 -11.41 12.45
CA PHE A 475 -13.35 -11.01 13.65
C PHE A 475 -14.75 -11.66 13.70
N ASP A 476 -15.50 -11.57 12.59
CA ASP A 476 -16.82 -12.19 12.49
C ASP A 476 -16.75 -13.70 12.78
N GLN A 477 -15.79 -14.40 12.16
CA GLN A 477 -15.57 -15.81 12.41
C GLN A 477 -15.24 -16.11 13.88
N PHE A 478 -14.39 -15.31 14.51
CA PHE A 478 -14.03 -15.46 15.93
C PHE A 478 -15.25 -15.27 16.85
N MET A 479 -16.05 -14.24 16.61
CA MET A 479 -17.24 -13.94 17.39
C MET A 479 -18.31 -15.03 17.26
N GLU A 480 -18.56 -15.48 16.03
CA GLU A 480 -19.57 -16.49 15.71
C GLU A 480 -19.20 -17.88 16.26
N GLN A 481 -17.96 -18.36 16.00
CA GLN A 481 -17.55 -19.71 16.42
C GLN A 481 -17.53 -19.88 17.94
N ASN A 482 -17.36 -18.79 18.71
CA ASN A 482 -17.33 -18.79 20.17
C ASN A 482 -18.63 -18.29 20.82
N ASN A 483 -19.66 -17.91 20.06
CA ASN A 483 -20.92 -17.33 20.54
C ASN A 483 -20.74 -16.14 21.50
N LEU A 484 -19.81 -15.22 21.20
CA LEU A 484 -19.40 -14.15 22.10
C LEU A 484 -20.36 -12.96 22.16
N TYR A 485 -21.24 -12.77 21.16
CA TYR A 485 -22.14 -11.60 21.12
C TYR A 485 -23.01 -11.45 22.37
N GLN A 486 -23.45 -12.54 22.97
CA GLN A 486 -24.30 -12.49 24.15
C GLN A 486 -23.60 -11.83 25.35
N ILE A 487 -22.35 -12.20 25.62
CA ILE A 487 -21.56 -11.62 26.72
C ILE A 487 -21.04 -10.23 26.35
N ALA A 488 -20.64 -10.04 25.10
CA ALA A 488 -20.11 -8.79 24.58
C ALA A 488 -21.12 -7.63 24.70
N LEU A 489 -22.40 -7.88 24.39
CA LEU A 489 -23.46 -6.86 24.44
C LEU A 489 -24.12 -6.71 25.83
N SER A 490 -23.73 -7.55 26.80
CA SER A 490 -24.27 -7.45 28.19
C SER A 490 -23.67 -6.26 28.96
N ASP A 491 -24.25 -5.90 30.08
CA ASP A 491 -23.77 -4.88 31.02
C ASP A 491 -22.71 -5.40 32.00
N THR A 492 -22.01 -6.46 31.63
CA THR A 492 -20.95 -7.09 32.42
C THR A 492 -19.71 -6.18 32.47
N SER A 493 -18.87 -6.35 33.52
CA SER A 493 -17.63 -5.57 33.67
C SER A 493 -16.63 -5.82 32.55
N ASP A 494 -15.80 -4.81 32.23
CA ASP A 494 -14.75 -4.92 31.18
C ASP A 494 -13.78 -6.08 31.45
N ASP A 495 -13.43 -6.33 32.72
CA ASP A 495 -12.60 -7.47 33.11
C ASP A 495 -13.27 -8.82 32.86
N ASP A 496 -14.58 -8.91 33.03
CA ASP A 496 -15.33 -10.14 32.73
C ASP A 496 -15.43 -10.37 31.22
N ILE A 497 -15.68 -9.32 30.43
CA ILE A 497 -15.67 -9.38 28.98
C ILE A 497 -14.30 -9.86 28.52
N LEU A 498 -13.22 -9.23 28.98
CA LEU A 498 -11.86 -9.63 28.62
C LEU A 498 -11.58 -11.10 28.95
N ARG A 499 -11.94 -11.55 30.15
CA ARG A 499 -11.75 -12.95 30.58
C ARG A 499 -12.47 -13.96 29.67
N HIS A 500 -13.68 -13.66 29.20
CA HIS A 500 -14.40 -14.51 28.27
C HIS A 500 -13.72 -14.57 26.90
N PHE A 501 -13.30 -13.42 26.37
CA PHE A 501 -12.58 -13.33 25.10
C PHE A 501 -11.22 -14.06 25.15
N LEU A 502 -10.47 -13.93 26.25
CA LEU A 502 -9.18 -14.62 26.42
C LEU A 502 -9.33 -16.16 26.43
N ARG A 503 -10.45 -16.70 26.93
CA ARG A 503 -10.77 -18.15 26.92
C ARG A 503 -11.25 -18.64 25.56
N ALA A 504 -11.75 -17.78 24.70
CA ALA A 504 -12.24 -18.11 23.38
C ALA A 504 -11.09 -18.56 22.45
N GLN A 505 -11.40 -19.35 21.41
CA GLN A 505 -10.41 -19.87 20.47
C GLN A 505 -10.39 -19.02 19.19
N LEU A 506 -9.19 -18.62 18.76
CA LEU A 506 -9.01 -18.04 17.44
C LEU A 506 -9.20 -19.14 16.36
N PRO A 507 -9.53 -18.74 15.11
CA PRO A 507 -9.60 -19.69 14.00
C PRO A 507 -8.29 -20.46 13.81
N ASP A 508 -8.35 -21.80 13.73
CA ASP A 508 -7.17 -22.68 13.62
C ASP A 508 -6.31 -22.36 12.38
N SER A 509 -6.93 -21.86 11.32
CA SER A 509 -6.22 -21.46 10.10
C SER A 509 -5.12 -20.42 10.34
N LEU A 510 -5.26 -19.58 11.36
CA LEU A 510 -4.31 -18.52 11.70
C LEU A 510 -3.00 -19.01 12.33
N ILE A 511 -3.02 -20.19 12.97
CA ILE A 511 -1.85 -20.69 13.72
C ILE A 511 -0.62 -20.81 12.81
N ALA A 512 -0.80 -21.46 11.67
CA ALA A 512 0.29 -21.65 10.72
C ALA A 512 0.73 -20.33 10.06
N ASP A 513 -0.19 -19.38 9.87
CA ASP A 513 0.10 -18.05 9.36
C ASP A 513 0.95 -17.27 10.37
N PHE A 514 0.63 -17.36 11.66
CA PHE A 514 1.41 -16.71 12.72
C PHE A 514 2.82 -17.30 12.84
N PHE A 515 3.00 -18.61 12.69
CA PHE A 515 4.36 -19.17 12.68
C PHE A 515 5.19 -18.64 11.51
N THR A 516 4.61 -18.52 10.33
CA THR A 516 5.29 -17.91 9.17
C THR A 516 5.59 -16.42 9.44
N PHE A 517 4.67 -15.70 10.06
CA PHE A 517 4.88 -14.31 10.46
C PHE A 517 6.06 -14.17 11.43
N PHE A 518 6.18 -15.05 12.44
CA PHE A 518 7.30 -15.05 13.39
C PHE A 518 8.66 -15.43 12.74
N GLU A 519 8.65 -16.12 11.62
CA GLU A 519 9.90 -16.38 10.88
C GLU A 519 10.44 -15.11 10.22
N ALA A 520 9.56 -14.24 9.76
CA ALA A 520 9.91 -13.00 9.09
C ALA A 520 10.11 -11.81 10.05
N VAL A 521 9.41 -11.78 11.20
CA VAL A 521 9.44 -10.69 12.17
C VAL A 521 10.12 -11.14 13.45
N LYS A 522 11.29 -10.57 13.75
CA LYS A 522 12.12 -10.86 14.92
C LYS A 522 12.22 -9.68 15.90
N SER A 523 11.24 -8.80 15.86
CA SER A 523 11.12 -7.60 16.69
C SER A 523 9.82 -7.64 17.47
N PRO A 524 9.66 -6.79 18.51
CA PRO A 524 8.38 -6.60 19.19
C PRO A 524 7.26 -6.24 18.21
N ILE A 525 6.04 -6.64 18.58
CA ILE A 525 4.84 -6.45 17.73
C ILE A 525 3.84 -5.56 18.46
N ALA A 526 3.32 -4.56 17.79
CA ALA A 526 2.16 -3.79 18.18
C ALA A 526 0.90 -4.42 17.58
N ILE A 527 -0.07 -4.73 18.42
CA ILE A 527 -1.38 -5.26 18.05
C ILE A 527 -2.38 -4.11 18.21
N ARG A 528 -2.73 -3.50 17.07
CA ARG A 528 -3.52 -2.27 17.01
C ARG A 528 -4.93 -2.55 16.51
N SER A 529 -5.91 -1.89 17.12
CA SER A 529 -7.27 -1.83 16.59
C SER A 529 -7.32 -1.14 15.22
N SER A 530 -8.22 -1.60 14.36
CA SER A 530 -8.54 -0.97 13.09
C SER A 530 -10.01 -1.21 12.78
N SER A 531 -10.89 -0.48 13.43
CA SER A 531 -12.32 -0.61 13.22
C SER A 531 -12.75 0.06 11.91
N LEU A 532 -13.97 -0.22 11.48
CA LEU A 532 -14.53 0.42 10.29
C LEU A 532 -14.72 1.92 10.48
N LEU A 533 -14.97 2.36 11.71
CA LEU A 533 -15.25 3.74 12.07
C LEU A 533 -13.99 4.53 12.46
N GLU A 534 -12.90 3.86 12.83
CA GLU A 534 -11.63 4.54 13.10
C GLU A 534 -11.12 5.25 11.84
N ASP A 535 -10.64 6.47 12.02
CA ASP A 535 -10.18 7.37 10.95
C ASP A 535 -11.24 7.69 9.89
N ALA A 536 -12.53 7.54 10.23
CA ALA A 536 -13.64 7.98 9.40
C ALA A 536 -13.65 9.51 9.25
N HIS A 537 -14.06 10.00 8.07
CA HIS A 537 -13.99 11.44 7.75
C HIS A 537 -14.85 12.35 8.61
N TYR A 538 -15.86 11.82 9.28
CA TYR A 538 -16.88 12.63 9.98
C TYR A 538 -16.89 12.46 11.48
N GLN A 539 -16.46 11.31 12.00
CA GLN A 539 -16.48 11.00 13.44
C GLN A 539 -15.33 10.04 13.77
N PRO A 540 -14.10 10.50 13.99
CA PRO A 540 -12.97 9.63 14.28
C PRO A 540 -13.05 9.03 15.68
N PHE A 541 -12.95 7.70 15.73
CA PHE A 541 -12.89 6.90 16.95
C PHE A 541 -11.43 6.78 17.42
N ALA A 542 -10.86 7.86 17.94
CA ALA A 542 -9.46 7.85 18.34
C ALA A 542 -9.28 7.49 19.83
N GLY A 543 -8.41 6.51 20.13
CA GLY A 543 -8.01 6.15 21.50
C GLY A 543 -9.09 5.45 22.33
N ILE A 544 -10.11 4.88 21.69
CA ILE A 544 -11.22 4.19 22.38
C ILE A 544 -10.91 2.70 22.51
N TYR A 545 -10.30 2.11 21.51
CA TYR A 545 -9.95 0.70 21.48
C TYR A 545 -8.50 0.46 21.91
N SER A 546 -8.25 -0.70 22.50
CA SER A 546 -6.94 -1.06 23.05
C SER A 546 -5.88 -1.29 21.96
N THR A 547 -4.65 -0.98 22.34
CA THR A 547 -3.44 -1.28 21.53
C THR A 547 -2.41 -1.94 22.43
N TYR A 548 -2.15 -3.23 22.23
CA TYR A 548 -1.15 -3.96 22.99
C TYR A 548 0.19 -3.97 22.25
N MET A 549 1.28 -3.88 23.02
CA MET A 549 2.63 -4.11 22.52
C MET A 549 3.22 -5.31 23.22
N ILE A 550 3.71 -6.29 22.46
CA ILE A 550 4.31 -7.51 23.00
C ILE A 550 5.77 -7.62 22.58
N PRO A 551 6.67 -8.06 23.49
CA PRO A 551 8.06 -8.32 23.15
C PRO A 551 8.18 -9.54 22.23
N TYR A 552 9.29 -9.64 21.51
CA TYR A 552 9.62 -10.84 20.76
C TYR A 552 10.15 -11.93 21.71
N LEU A 553 9.69 -13.15 21.53
CA LEU A 553 10.14 -14.33 22.25
C LEU A 553 10.69 -15.38 21.26
N ASP A 554 11.81 -16.01 21.62
CA ASP A 554 12.39 -17.09 20.82
C ASP A 554 11.54 -18.36 20.83
N ASP A 555 10.78 -18.60 21.90
CA ASP A 555 9.79 -19.69 21.96
C ASP A 555 8.55 -19.32 21.13
N LYS A 556 8.39 -19.99 19.99
CA LYS A 556 7.28 -19.75 19.06
C LYS A 556 5.91 -20.03 19.66
N TYR A 557 5.79 -20.95 20.59
CA TYR A 557 4.51 -21.29 21.24
C TYR A 557 4.14 -20.24 22.28
N ALA A 558 5.09 -19.80 23.10
CA ALA A 558 4.88 -18.70 24.03
C ALA A 558 4.53 -17.40 23.26
N MET A 559 5.21 -17.16 22.14
CA MET A 559 4.91 -16.03 21.26
C MET A 559 3.50 -16.12 20.67
N LEU A 560 3.08 -17.31 20.23
CA LEU A 560 1.73 -17.56 19.71
C LEU A 560 0.66 -17.29 20.76
N GLU A 561 0.85 -17.79 21.99
CA GLU A 561 -0.07 -17.58 23.11
C GLU A 561 -0.22 -16.09 23.41
N MET A 562 0.91 -15.37 23.52
CA MET A 562 0.91 -13.93 23.79
C MET A 562 0.24 -13.14 22.67
N LEU A 563 0.54 -13.44 21.41
CA LEU A 563 -0.10 -12.79 20.27
C LEU A 563 -1.61 -13.05 20.24
N ALA A 564 -2.01 -14.31 20.48
CA ALA A 564 -3.42 -14.68 20.52
C ALA A 564 -4.17 -13.93 21.64
N CYS A 565 -3.58 -13.80 22.83
CA CYS A 565 -4.17 -13.03 23.92
C CYS A 565 -4.29 -11.54 23.58
N ALA A 566 -3.28 -10.95 22.96
CA ALA A 566 -3.32 -9.55 22.53
C ALA A 566 -4.41 -9.29 21.48
N ILE A 567 -4.55 -10.16 20.47
CA ILE A 567 -5.62 -10.06 19.46
C ILE A 567 -7.00 -10.13 20.12
N LYS A 568 -7.21 -11.10 21.01
CA LYS A 568 -8.47 -11.27 21.73
C LYS A 568 -8.77 -10.06 22.65
N GLY A 569 -7.73 -9.46 23.25
CA GLY A 569 -7.85 -8.22 24.03
C GLY A 569 -8.31 -7.04 23.18
N VAL A 570 -7.76 -6.88 21.97
CA VAL A 570 -8.23 -5.86 21.00
C VAL A 570 -9.69 -6.13 20.61
N TYR A 571 -10.06 -7.36 20.32
CA TYR A 571 -11.45 -7.70 20.01
C TYR A 571 -12.40 -7.42 21.18
N ALA A 572 -11.98 -7.70 22.41
CA ALA A 572 -12.77 -7.43 23.62
C ALA A 572 -13.00 -5.92 23.82
N SER A 573 -12.02 -5.08 23.49
CA SER A 573 -12.08 -3.63 23.70
C SER A 573 -13.20 -2.94 22.90
N VAL A 574 -13.74 -3.56 21.85
CA VAL A 574 -14.91 -3.09 21.12
C VAL A 574 -16.12 -2.95 22.06
N TYR A 575 -16.20 -3.84 23.02
CA TYR A 575 -17.36 -3.99 23.90
C TYR A 575 -17.16 -3.48 25.32
N TYR A 576 -16.05 -2.76 25.58
CA TYR A 576 -15.82 -2.13 26.87
C TYR A 576 -16.80 -0.97 27.11
N ARG A 577 -16.96 -0.60 28.36
CA ARG A 577 -17.87 0.45 28.80
C ARG A 577 -17.66 1.76 28.03
N ASP A 578 -16.41 2.20 27.89
CA ASP A 578 -16.08 3.45 27.22
C ASP A 578 -16.43 3.38 25.72
N SER A 579 -16.21 2.24 25.08
CA SER A 579 -16.58 1.99 23.68
C SER A 579 -18.11 2.02 23.50
N LYS A 580 -18.87 1.34 24.37
CA LYS A 580 -20.33 1.34 24.36
C LYS A 580 -20.90 2.75 24.57
N ALA A 581 -20.36 3.49 25.55
CA ALA A 581 -20.76 4.86 25.82
C ALA A 581 -20.50 5.79 24.62
N TYR A 582 -19.37 5.63 23.96
CA TYR A 582 -19.02 6.40 22.77
C TYR A 582 -19.97 6.10 21.59
N MET A 583 -20.27 4.84 21.33
CA MET A 583 -21.19 4.42 20.27
C MET A 583 -22.60 5.00 20.51
N THR A 584 -23.06 4.98 21.77
CA THR A 584 -24.34 5.59 22.14
C THR A 584 -24.33 7.10 21.91
N ALA A 585 -23.28 7.79 22.32
CA ALA A 585 -23.12 9.24 22.13
C ALA A 585 -23.08 9.67 20.66
N THR A 586 -22.63 8.79 19.77
CA THR A 586 -22.51 9.05 18.33
C THR A 586 -23.67 8.51 17.51
N SER A 587 -24.69 7.93 18.15
CA SER A 587 -25.85 7.29 17.49
C SER A 587 -25.46 6.15 16.54
N ASN A 588 -24.32 5.52 16.74
CA ASN A 588 -23.88 4.33 16.02
C ASN A 588 -24.39 3.05 16.70
N VAL A 589 -24.53 2.00 15.94
CA VAL A 589 -25.04 0.71 16.42
C VAL A 589 -23.86 -0.23 16.67
N ILE A 590 -23.63 -0.57 17.94
CA ILE A 590 -22.45 -1.31 18.39
C ILE A 590 -22.35 -2.74 17.83
N ASP A 591 -23.47 -3.37 17.53
CA ASP A 591 -23.49 -4.72 16.94
C ASP A 591 -23.10 -4.75 15.45
N GLN A 592 -23.05 -3.56 14.82
CA GLN A 592 -22.57 -3.40 13.44
C GLN A 592 -21.09 -3.03 13.36
N GLU A 593 -20.45 -2.74 14.50
CA GLU A 593 -19.02 -2.44 14.53
C GLU A 593 -18.20 -3.71 14.34
N LYS A 594 -17.28 -3.66 13.37
CA LYS A 594 -16.39 -4.76 13.02
C LYS A 594 -14.94 -4.34 13.16
N MET A 595 -14.16 -5.21 13.77
CA MET A 595 -12.77 -4.94 14.11
C MET A 595 -11.81 -5.72 13.21
N ALA A 596 -11.01 -5.02 12.42
CA ALA A 596 -9.77 -5.56 11.90
C ALA A 596 -8.64 -5.35 12.93
N VAL A 597 -7.62 -6.18 12.91
CA VAL A 597 -6.46 -6.07 13.82
C VAL A 597 -5.19 -5.96 13.00
N ILE A 598 -4.41 -4.93 13.32
CA ILE A 598 -3.11 -4.68 12.71
C ILE A 598 -2.02 -5.32 13.57
N LEU A 599 -1.27 -6.24 13.02
CA LEU A 599 -0.03 -6.78 13.57
C LEU A 599 1.14 -6.01 12.93
N GLN A 600 1.75 -5.12 13.68
CA GLN A 600 2.77 -4.21 13.16
C GLN A 600 4.07 -4.32 13.94
N GLU A 601 5.17 -4.39 13.23
CA GLU A 601 6.50 -4.35 13.83
C GLU A 601 6.70 -3.03 14.57
N VAL A 602 7.10 -3.09 15.85
CA VAL A 602 7.37 -1.89 16.63
C VAL A 602 8.67 -1.26 16.16
N VAL A 603 8.64 0.02 15.86
CA VAL A 603 9.83 0.79 15.50
C VAL A 603 10.67 1.03 16.75
N GLY A 604 11.96 0.74 16.70
CA GLY A 604 12.86 0.96 17.82
C GLY A 604 14.15 0.18 17.70
N LYS A 605 14.90 0.20 18.79
CA LYS A 605 16.14 -0.57 18.98
C LYS A 605 16.10 -1.29 20.31
N GLN A 606 16.74 -2.46 20.36
CA GLN A 606 16.91 -3.23 21.59
C GLN A 606 18.05 -2.63 22.41
N PHE A 607 17.74 -2.29 23.64
CA PHE A 607 18.69 -1.93 24.68
C PHE A 607 18.65 -2.98 25.80
N ASP A 608 19.33 -2.76 26.88
CA ASP A 608 19.36 -3.70 28.03
C ASP A 608 17.97 -3.89 28.66
N GLY A 609 17.19 -4.85 28.12
CA GLY A 609 15.84 -5.18 28.57
C GLY A 609 14.75 -4.19 28.20
N ARG A 610 15.00 -3.31 27.24
CA ARG A 610 14.08 -2.25 26.78
C ARG A 610 14.11 -2.12 25.28
N TYR A 611 12.97 -1.76 24.70
CA TYR A 611 12.86 -1.53 23.26
C TYR A 611 12.11 -0.21 22.99
N TYR A 612 12.74 0.71 22.26
CA TYR A 612 12.17 2.00 21.93
C TYR A 612 12.90 2.69 20.76
N PRO A 613 12.24 3.60 19.98
CA PRO A 613 12.87 4.40 18.95
C PRO A 613 13.63 5.60 19.51
N ASN A 614 14.54 6.17 18.73
CA ASN A 614 15.23 7.40 19.11
C ASN A 614 14.26 8.59 19.15
N ILE A 615 13.35 8.68 18.19
CA ILE A 615 12.36 9.77 18.07
C ILE A 615 11.01 9.15 17.74
N SER A 616 9.97 9.63 18.41
CA SER A 616 8.58 9.48 17.98
C SER A 616 7.96 10.85 17.82
N GLY A 617 6.97 10.98 16.94
CA GLY A 617 6.32 12.25 16.73
C GLY A 617 4.92 12.15 16.18
N VAL A 618 4.21 13.27 16.32
CA VAL A 618 2.94 13.54 15.67
C VAL A 618 3.10 14.83 14.86
N LEU A 619 2.90 14.71 13.55
CA LEU A 619 2.99 15.79 12.59
C LEU A 619 1.59 16.23 12.17
N ARG A 620 1.33 17.52 12.18
CA ARG A 620 0.10 18.13 11.66
C ARG A 620 0.41 19.10 10.56
N SER A 621 -0.32 19.06 9.49
CA SER A 621 -0.20 19.99 8.38
C SER A 621 -0.86 21.34 8.65
N LEU A 622 -1.42 21.52 9.84
CA LEU A 622 -1.99 22.78 10.29
C LEU A 622 -1.46 23.11 11.69
N ASN A 623 -0.81 24.26 11.83
CA ASN A 623 -0.35 24.78 13.11
C ASN A 623 -1.39 25.77 13.64
N TYR A 624 -2.11 25.39 14.68
CA TYR A 624 -3.11 26.25 15.31
C TYR A 624 -2.52 27.31 16.24
N TYR A 625 -1.20 27.25 16.49
CA TYR A 625 -0.49 28.19 17.36
C TYR A 625 0.86 28.56 16.75
N PRO A 626 0.87 29.29 15.63
CA PRO A 626 2.11 29.74 15.01
C PRO A 626 2.87 30.71 15.92
N ILE A 627 4.21 30.65 15.89
CA ILE A 627 5.11 31.46 16.71
C ILE A 627 6.01 32.31 15.80
N GLY A 628 6.15 33.58 16.10
CA GLY A 628 7.04 34.48 15.32
C GLY A 628 6.64 34.56 13.85
N ASP A 629 7.49 34.08 12.96
CA ASP A 629 7.27 34.10 11.50
C ASP A 629 6.54 32.89 10.95
N GLU A 630 6.16 31.94 11.81
CA GLU A 630 5.41 30.72 11.41
C GLU A 630 4.01 31.08 10.92
N ARG A 631 3.51 30.31 9.97
CA ARG A 631 2.14 30.38 9.46
C ARG A 631 1.37 29.11 9.83
N ALA A 632 0.05 29.19 9.83
CA ALA A 632 -0.78 28.03 10.10
C ALA A 632 -0.52 26.85 9.14
N GLU A 633 -0.22 27.15 7.87
CA GLU A 633 0.08 26.16 6.83
C GLU A 633 1.46 25.51 6.96
N ASP A 634 2.38 26.11 7.73
CA ASP A 634 3.73 25.56 7.94
C ASP A 634 3.70 24.28 8.77
N GLY A 635 2.56 23.97 9.37
CA GLY A 635 2.37 22.77 10.17
C GLY A 635 3.19 22.77 11.45
N ILE A 636 3.03 21.72 12.23
CA ILE A 636 3.68 21.55 13.54
C ILE A 636 3.98 20.08 13.79
N ALA A 637 5.16 19.78 14.34
CA ALA A 637 5.54 18.45 14.83
C ALA A 637 5.72 18.46 16.35
N SER A 638 5.17 17.48 17.02
CA SER A 638 5.44 17.18 18.43
C SER A 638 6.43 16.02 18.50
N LEU A 639 7.61 16.24 19.06
CA LEU A 639 8.70 15.25 19.11
C LEU A 639 8.92 14.75 20.54
N ALA A 640 9.18 13.46 20.68
CA ALA A 640 9.55 12.83 21.95
C ALA A 640 10.57 11.70 21.76
N LEU A 641 11.40 11.46 22.77
CA LEU A 641 12.20 10.24 22.92
C LEU A 641 11.30 9.08 23.35
N GLY A 642 11.52 7.90 22.80
CA GLY A 642 10.82 6.67 23.19
C GLY A 642 9.56 6.40 22.39
N LEU A 643 8.69 5.54 22.90
CA LEU A 643 7.46 5.11 22.22
C LEU A 643 6.45 6.27 22.07
N GLY A 644 5.82 6.35 20.90
CA GLY A 644 4.85 7.40 20.56
C GLY A 644 3.62 7.47 21.47
N LYS A 645 3.29 6.38 22.18
CA LYS A 645 2.24 6.36 23.20
C LYS A 645 2.46 7.45 24.27
N TYR A 646 3.71 7.82 24.57
CA TYR A 646 4.03 8.91 25.48
C TYR A 646 3.45 10.25 25.03
N ILE A 647 3.45 10.53 23.72
CA ILE A 647 2.86 11.74 23.14
C ILE A 647 1.33 11.69 23.24
N VAL A 648 0.77 10.54 22.89
CA VAL A 648 -0.68 10.32 22.90
C VAL A 648 -1.27 10.44 24.30
N ASP A 649 -0.56 9.94 25.31
CA ASP A 649 -0.95 10.04 26.74
C ASP A 649 -0.72 11.46 27.32
N GLY A 650 -0.30 12.43 26.51
CA GLY A 650 -0.14 13.83 26.93
C GLY A 650 1.19 14.14 27.61
N GLY A 651 2.22 13.32 27.40
CA GLY A 651 3.57 13.56 27.90
C GLY A 651 4.19 14.86 27.36
N GLN A 652 5.24 15.35 28.02
CA GLN A 652 5.98 16.54 27.57
C GLN A 652 6.69 16.26 26.24
N THR A 653 6.40 17.07 25.23
CA THR A 653 6.97 16.95 23.88
C THR A 653 7.65 18.24 23.48
N LEU A 654 8.63 18.16 22.58
CA LEU A 654 9.17 19.34 21.94
C LEU A 654 8.30 19.66 20.71
N ARG A 655 7.84 20.92 20.61
CA ARG A 655 7.04 21.41 19.50
C ARG A 655 7.91 22.21 18.55
N VAL A 656 7.85 21.89 17.26
CA VAL A 656 8.63 22.55 16.22
C VAL A 656 7.88 22.56 14.90
N SER A 657 7.88 23.71 14.19
CA SER A 657 7.47 23.73 12.80
C SER A 657 8.57 23.15 11.92
N PRO A 658 8.27 22.16 11.03
CA PRO A 658 9.26 21.62 10.11
C PRO A 658 9.88 22.67 9.17
N TYR A 659 9.16 23.76 8.86
CA TYR A 659 9.67 24.88 8.05
C TYR A 659 10.55 25.85 8.84
N HIS A 660 10.45 25.83 10.18
CA HIS A 660 11.23 26.71 11.07
C HIS A 660 11.95 25.89 12.16
N PRO A 661 12.81 24.89 11.79
CA PRO A 661 13.39 23.93 12.75
C PRO A 661 14.29 24.55 13.82
N HIS A 662 14.76 25.78 13.60
CA HIS A 662 15.59 26.52 14.55
C HIS A 662 14.78 27.36 15.55
N GLN A 663 13.47 27.51 15.34
CA GLN A 663 12.59 28.30 16.22
C GLN A 663 11.87 27.36 17.19
N VAL A 664 12.51 27.03 18.29
CA VAL A 664 11.94 26.17 19.33
C VAL A 664 11.72 26.98 20.60
N LEU A 665 10.47 27.31 20.89
CA LEU A 665 10.13 28.15 22.05
C LEU A 665 10.58 27.54 23.37
N GLN A 666 10.43 26.23 23.54
CA GLN A 666 10.72 25.51 24.77
C GLN A 666 12.22 25.49 25.12
N THR A 667 13.11 25.76 24.16
CA THR A 667 14.57 25.81 24.37
C THR A 667 15.16 27.22 24.25
N SER A 668 14.29 28.24 24.04
CA SER A 668 14.73 29.62 23.87
C SER A 668 15.29 30.27 25.14
N GLU A 669 14.80 29.84 26.31
CA GLU A 669 15.23 30.32 27.63
C GLU A 669 15.63 29.16 28.53
N LEU A 670 16.67 29.33 29.33
CA LEU A 670 17.22 28.29 30.18
C LEU A 670 16.20 27.71 31.18
N GLU A 671 15.44 28.57 31.84
CA GLU A 671 14.46 28.14 32.86
C GLU A 671 13.33 27.33 32.21
N THR A 672 12.85 27.81 31.07
CA THR A 672 11.82 27.13 30.26
C THR A 672 12.33 25.76 29.77
N ALA A 673 13.56 25.70 29.25
CA ALA A 673 14.14 24.48 28.75
C ALA A 673 14.30 23.41 29.86
N LEU A 674 14.68 23.82 31.06
CA LEU A 674 14.81 22.91 32.19
C LEU A 674 13.47 22.42 32.76
N ARG A 675 12.40 23.18 32.57
CA ARG A 675 11.07 22.87 33.07
C ARG A 675 10.20 22.15 32.04
N GLU A 676 10.22 22.56 30.77
CA GLU A 676 9.23 22.17 29.75
C GLU A 676 9.75 21.12 28.77
N THR A 677 11.00 20.68 28.88
CA THR A 677 11.52 19.59 28.07
C THR A 677 11.27 18.23 28.73
N GLN A 678 11.23 17.19 27.91
CA GLN A 678 10.93 15.82 28.31
C GLN A 678 11.85 15.32 29.42
N THR A 679 11.26 14.80 30.50
CA THR A 679 11.98 14.24 31.66
C THR A 679 11.84 12.72 31.80
N ARG A 680 10.81 12.15 31.18
CA ARG A 680 10.47 10.72 31.17
C ARG A 680 10.15 10.28 29.76
N PHE A 681 10.24 8.99 29.50
CA PHE A 681 9.88 8.38 28.23
C PHE A 681 9.31 6.98 28.42
N TYR A 682 8.61 6.48 27.38
CA TYR A 682 8.09 5.13 27.37
C TYR A 682 8.98 4.19 26.55
N ALA A 683 9.19 2.99 27.10
CA ALA A 683 9.88 1.89 26.48
C ALA A 683 9.10 0.58 26.70
N LEU A 684 9.16 -0.34 25.76
CA LEU A 684 8.62 -1.68 25.95
C LEU A 684 9.55 -2.51 26.84
N ASP A 685 9.02 -3.18 27.87
CA ASP A 685 9.78 -4.13 28.68
C ASP A 685 10.01 -5.44 27.89
N THR A 686 11.28 -5.80 27.70
CA THR A 686 11.66 -7.05 27.03
C THR A 686 12.28 -8.07 27.99
N ARG A 687 12.38 -7.77 29.28
CA ARG A 687 12.90 -8.68 30.33
C ARG A 687 11.79 -9.39 31.08
N HIS A 688 10.79 -8.63 31.52
CA HIS A 688 9.71 -9.14 32.38
C HIS A 688 8.47 -9.33 31.53
N VAL A 689 8.39 -10.45 30.86
CA VAL A 689 7.26 -10.80 29.99
C VAL A 689 6.12 -11.31 30.87
N SER A 690 4.99 -10.60 30.85
CA SER A 690 3.76 -11.01 31.54
C SER A 690 2.71 -11.45 30.50
N ASN A 691 2.09 -12.60 30.75
CA ASN A 691 0.92 -13.06 30.01
C ASN A 691 -0.40 -12.65 30.70
N ASP A 692 -0.32 -11.83 31.76
CA ASP A 692 -1.49 -11.33 32.49
C ASP A 692 -2.08 -10.12 31.76
N PHE A 693 -2.80 -10.38 30.68
CA PHE A 693 -3.47 -9.34 29.90
C PHE A 693 -4.58 -8.68 30.70
N LYS A 694 -4.58 -7.35 30.71
CA LYS A 694 -5.50 -6.48 31.44
C LYS A 694 -6.26 -5.59 30.51
N VAL A 695 -7.34 -4.99 30.99
CA VAL A 695 -8.07 -3.93 30.31
C VAL A 695 -7.15 -2.74 30.02
N ASP A 696 -6.22 -2.42 30.96
CA ASP A 696 -5.11 -1.48 30.72
C ASP A 696 -4.10 -2.08 29.74
N ASP A 697 -4.04 -1.54 28.54
CA ASP A 697 -3.18 -1.98 27.44
C ASP A 697 -1.70 -1.57 27.59
N GLY A 698 -1.39 -0.74 28.59
CA GLY A 698 -0.05 -0.26 28.91
C GLY A 698 0.78 -1.15 29.85
N PHE A 699 0.30 -2.32 30.24
CA PHE A 699 0.93 -3.16 31.27
C PHE A 699 2.38 -3.61 30.98
N ASN A 700 2.80 -3.67 29.73
CA ASN A 700 4.16 -4.00 29.29
C ASN A 700 5.03 -2.76 29.03
N ILE A 701 4.54 -1.56 29.30
CA ILE A 701 5.23 -0.31 29.00
C ILE A 701 5.89 0.24 30.28
N LEU A 702 7.18 0.48 30.19
CA LEU A 702 7.99 1.11 31.24
C LEU A 702 7.95 2.63 31.10
N ASN A 703 7.65 3.33 32.17
CA ASN A 703 7.78 4.78 32.27
C ASN A 703 9.10 5.15 32.94
N LEU A 704 10.11 5.47 32.14
CA LEU A 704 11.50 5.63 32.51
C LEU A 704 11.92 7.10 32.57
N LYS A 705 12.93 7.42 33.40
CA LYS A 705 13.59 8.74 33.38
C LYS A 705 14.57 8.82 32.21
N VAL A 706 14.79 10.01 31.63
CA VAL A 706 15.76 10.26 30.57
C VAL A 706 17.19 9.78 30.93
N LYS A 707 17.54 9.76 32.19
CA LYS A 707 18.82 9.21 32.67
C LYS A 707 19.04 7.72 32.30
N GLU A 708 17.98 6.95 32.12
CA GLU A 708 18.11 5.55 31.69
C GLU A 708 18.47 5.47 30.18
N ALA A 709 17.96 6.37 29.36
CA ALA A 709 18.33 6.49 27.95
C ALA A 709 19.79 6.93 27.74
N GLU A 710 20.37 7.69 28.71
CA GLU A 710 21.80 8.00 28.72
C GLU A 710 22.65 6.73 28.90
N ARG A 711 22.22 5.81 29.77
CA ARG A 711 22.89 4.51 29.94
C ARG A 711 22.81 3.62 28.69
N ASP A 712 21.71 3.73 27.93
CA ASP A 712 21.50 3.01 26.69
C ASP A 712 22.29 3.62 25.50
N ASN A 713 22.98 4.75 25.68
CA ASN A 713 23.63 5.54 24.62
C ASN A 713 22.66 5.93 23.48
N SER A 714 21.39 6.07 23.79
CA SER A 714 20.33 6.38 22.81
C SER A 714 20.10 7.88 22.60
N LEU A 715 20.76 8.73 23.39
CA LEU A 715 20.59 10.19 23.39
C LEU A 715 21.41 10.91 22.32
N ASN A 716 22.25 10.20 21.57
CA ASN A 716 23.06 10.81 20.51
C ASN A 716 22.16 11.57 19.53
N PHE A 717 22.55 12.81 19.20
CA PHE A 717 21.87 13.72 18.28
C PHE A 717 20.52 14.29 18.77
N ILE A 718 19.97 13.81 19.89
CA ILE A 718 18.66 14.24 20.38
C ILE A 718 18.72 14.98 21.71
N ALA A 719 19.84 14.94 22.43
CA ALA A 719 19.99 15.63 23.69
C ALA A 719 21.11 16.65 23.70
N SER A 720 20.91 17.70 24.49
CA SER A 720 21.90 18.68 24.91
C SER A 720 22.24 18.50 26.39
N THR A 721 23.33 19.06 26.85
CA THR A 721 23.77 18.98 28.26
C THR A 721 23.71 20.34 28.92
N TYR A 722 22.99 20.43 30.06
CA TYR A 722 22.98 21.61 30.90
C TYR A 722 24.24 21.63 31.79
N ASP A 723 25.02 22.70 31.63
CA ASP A 723 26.18 23.00 32.47
C ASP A 723 25.76 23.88 33.67
N PRO A 724 25.77 23.38 34.91
CA PRO A 724 25.32 24.16 36.07
C PRO A 724 26.31 25.26 36.48
N TYR A 725 27.58 25.18 36.07
CA TYR A 725 28.58 26.20 36.40
C TYR A 725 28.42 27.43 35.54
N ASP A 726 28.31 27.21 34.20
CA ASP A 726 28.17 28.32 33.26
C ASP A 726 26.71 28.74 33.10
N GLN A 727 25.75 27.98 33.64
CA GLN A 727 24.30 28.19 33.49
C GLN A 727 23.84 28.25 32.02
N VAL A 728 24.40 27.36 31.21
CA VAL A 728 24.07 27.28 29.77
C VAL A 728 23.73 25.84 29.37
N ILE A 729 22.93 25.70 28.32
CA ILE A 729 22.71 24.43 27.65
C ILE A 729 23.66 24.35 26.47
N ARG A 730 24.47 23.31 26.40
CA ARG A 730 25.43 23.04 25.33
C ARG A 730 24.90 21.89 24.49
N ASP A 731 24.87 22.06 23.18
CA ASP A 731 24.43 21.01 22.27
C ASP A 731 25.40 19.83 22.30
N GLY A 732 24.81 18.62 22.39
CA GLY A 732 25.54 17.36 22.49
C GLY A 732 25.66 16.82 23.90
N LEU A 733 26.28 15.65 23.98
CA LEU A 733 26.45 14.89 25.23
C LEU A 733 27.84 15.16 25.81
N TYR A 734 27.88 15.76 27.00
CA TYR A 734 29.10 15.98 27.80
C TYR A 734 29.01 15.23 29.11
N GLU A 735 30.13 14.86 29.70
CA GLU A 735 30.15 14.23 30.99
C GLU A 735 29.62 15.16 32.09
N GLY A 736 28.79 14.62 32.96
CA GLY A 736 28.14 15.38 34.02
C GLY A 736 26.96 16.22 33.49
N GLY A 737 26.38 17.05 34.30
CA GLY A 737 25.26 17.90 33.98
C GLY A 737 23.94 17.13 33.70
N ARG A 738 22.82 17.86 33.63
CA ARG A 738 21.51 17.31 33.30
C ARG A 738 21.34 17.24 31.79
N LYS A 739 20.84 16.08 31.25
CA LYS A 739 20.51 15.94 29.84
C LYS A 739 19.13 16.55 29.58
N VAL A 740 19.07 17.35 28.54
CA VAL A 740 17.88 18.07 28.07
C VAL A 740 17.53 17.53 26.69
N ILE A 741 16.32 17.03 26.50
CA ILE A 741 15.86 16.52 25.20
C ILE A 741 15.50 17.72 24.31
N SER A 742 16.45 18.16 23.53
CA SER A 742 16.38 19.37 22.67
C SER A 742 16.24 19.07 21.19
N PHE A 743 16.55 17.84 20.76
CA PHE A 743 16.70 17.44 19.37
C PHE A 743 17.64 18.33 18.55
N ALA A 744 18.53 19.08 19.19
CA ALA A 744 19.39 20.07 18.54
C ALA A 744 20.28 19.49 17.43
N GLY A 745 20.80 18.26 17.61
CA GLY A 745 21.60 17.59 16.58
C GLY A 745 20.82 17.37 15.27
N VAL A 746 19.54 17.09 15.37
CA VAL A 746 18.65 16.87 14.22
C VAL A 746 18.11 18.20 13.67
N LEU A 747 17.59 19.07 14.55
CA LEU A 747 16.88 20.29 14.16
C LEU A 747 17.82 21.44 13.79
N GLN A 748 18.99 21.56 14.46
CA GLN A 748 19.90 22.68 14.28
C GLN A 748 21.16 22.31 13.52
N GLN A 749 21.70 21.12 13.76
CA GLN A 749 22.95 20.65 13.15
C GLN A 749 22.73 19.82 11.89
N GLY A 750 21.49 19.45 11.55
CA GLY A 750 21.15 18.73 10.32
C GLY A 750 21.79 17.34 10.22
N VAL A 751 22.02 16.66 11.37
CA VAL A 751 22.64 15.32 11.39
C VAL A 751 21.80 14.31 10.60
N PHE A 752 20.50 14.49 10.61
CA PHE A 752 19.52 13.68 9.86
C PHE A 752 18.46 14.64 9.30
N PRO A 753 18.02 14.51 8.04
CA PRO A 753 17.12 15.45 7.38
C PRO A 753 15.65 15.27 7.81
N LEU A 754 15.40 15.20 9.13
CA LEU A 754 14.06 15.02 9.67
C LEU A 754 13.09 16.15 9.29
N PRO A 755 13.48 17.45 9.39
CA PRO A 755 12.58 18.54 9.00
C PRO A 755 12.09 18.41 7.55
N GLU A 756 12.99 18.15 6.62
CA GLU A 756 12.70 18.03 5.19
C GLU A 756 11.78 16.81 4.93
N LEU A 757 12.04 15.69 5.58
CA LEU A 757 11.19 14.49 5.47
C LEU A 757 9.79 14.73 6.02
N LEU A 758 9.66 15.50 7.11
CA LEU A 758 8.36 15.87 7.68
C LEU A 758 7.62 16.86 6.77
N GLN A 759 8.31 17.84 6.18
CA GLN A 759 7.72 18.72 5.16
C GLN A 759 7.15 17.93 3.98
N MET A 760 7.92 16.99 3.42
CA MET A 760 7.48 16.13 2.33
C MET A 760 6.28 15.28 2.75
N SER A 761 6.34 14.64 3.92
CA SER A 761 5.26 13.78 4.42
C SER A 761 3.95 14.54 4.60
N MET A 762 4.02 15.74 5.14
CA MET A 762 2.89 16.64 5.35
C MET A 762 2.30 17.11 4.03
N ARG A 763 3.14 17.59 3.11
CA ARG A 763 2.72 18.07 1.80
C ARG A 763 2.06 16.98 0.98
N PHE A 764 2.74 15.87 0.77
CA PHE A 764 2.21 14.76 -0.04
C PHE A 764 0.98 14.12 0.60
N GLY A 765 0.95 14.00 1.93
CA GLY A 765 -0.21 13.52 2.66
C GLY A 765 -1.43 14.43 2.48
N ALA A 766 -1.26 15.75 2.63
CA ALA A 766 -2.34 16.72 2.46
C ALA A 766 -2.82 16.82 1.00
N GLU A 767 -1.91 16.81 0.04
CA GLU A 767 -2.23 16.78 -1.40
C GLU A 767 -3.03 15.53 -1.78
N ALA A 768 -2.59 14.35 -1.33
CA ALA A 768 -3.24 13.08 -1.63
C ALA A 768 -4.61 12.96 -0.95
N MET A 769 -4.78 13.45 0.27
CA MET A 769 -6.06 13.47 0.99
C MET A 769 -6.94 14.66 0.60
N ARG A 770 -6.39 15.68 -0.06
CA ARG A 770 -7.04 16.97 -0.36
C ARG A 770 -7.61 17.67 0.88
N ARG A 771 -6.97 17.48 2.02
CA ARG A 771 -7.35 18.02 3.34
C ARG A 771 -6.11 18.13 4.22
N PRO A 772 -6.12 18.99 5.25
CA PRO A 772 -5.11 18.94 6.28
C PRO A 772 -5.05 17.55 6.93
N VAL A 773 -3.82 17.12 7.25
CA VAL A 773 -3.55 15.78 7.75
C VAL A 773 -2.78 15.80 9.06
N GLU A 774 -3.00 14.76 9.85
CA GLU A 774 -2.16 14.38 10.96
C GLU A 774 -1.48 13.05 10.68
N ILE A 775 -0.17 12.97 10.92
CA ILE A 775 0.66 11.80 10.65
C ILE A 775 1.43 11.44 11.90
N GLU A 776 1.26 10.20 12.37
CA GLU A 776 2.11 9.63 13.42
C GLU A 776 3.36 9.02 12.78
N PHE A 777 4.51 9.22 13.41
CA PHE A 777 5.77 8.69 12.91
C PHE A 777 6.73 8.28 14.03
N ALA A 778 7.72 7.46 13.68
CA ALA A 778 8.86 7.15 14.51
C ALA A 778 10.15 7.12 13.68
N CYS A 779 11.28 7.38 14.31
CA CYS A 779 12.56 7.43 13.64
C CYS A 779 13.63 6.68 14.43
N ASN A 780 14.41 5.86 13.72
CA ASN A 780 15.63 5.26 14.22
C ASN A 780 16.85 5.96 13.60
N LEU A 781 17.76 6.44 14.45
CA LEU A 781 18.99 7.10 14.04
C LEU A 781 20.20 6.17 14.29
N ASN A 782 21.10 6.07 13.33
CA ASN A 782 22.35 5.31 13.46
C ASN A 782 23.51 6.24 13.81
N ALA A 783 24.58 5.64 14.37
CA ALA A 783 25.78 6.39 14.76
C ALA A 783 26.51 7.03 13.55
N ASP A 784 26.35 6.48 12.35
CA ASP A 784 26.89 6.97 11.10
C ASP A 784 26.08 8.11 10.46
N ARG A 785 25.10 8.67 11.17
CA ARG A 785 24.16 9.71 10.75
C ARG A 785 23.13 9.26 9.68
N THR A 786 23.03 7.97 9.43
CA THR A 786 21.93 7.43 8.64
C THR A 786 20.73 7.16 9.54
N GLY A 787 19.54 7.02 8.94
CA GLY A 787 18.35 6.71 9.72
C GLY A 787 17.15 6.34 8.86
N SER A 788 16.10 5.92 9.54
CA SER A 788 14.84 5.55 8.90
C SER A 788 13.67 6.26 9.57
N LEU A 789 12.87 6.94 8.77
CA LEU A 789 11.59 7.52 9.16
C LEU A 789 10.50 6.49 8.84
N TYR A 790 9.74 6.12 9.85
CA TYR A 790 8.60 5.22 9.72
C TYR A 790 7.31 6.01 9.89
N LEU A 791 6.44 5.99 8.88
CA LEU A 791 5.11 6.57 8.96
C LEU A 791 4.16 5.50 9.53
N LEU A 792 3.46 5.82 10.63
CA LEU A 792 2.70 4.86 11.42
C LEU A 792 1.20 4.95 11.24
N GLN A 793 0.70 6.14 10.96
CA GLN A 793 -0.72 6.42 10.74
C GLN A 793 -0.87 7.77 10.02
N ILE A 794 -1.89 7.89 9.17
CA ILE A 794 -2.33 9.16 8.59
C ILE A 794 -3.85 9.28 8.75
N ARG A 795 -4.30 10.47 9.10
CA ARG A 795 -5.72 10.79 9.18
C ARG A 795 -5.97 12.25 8.77
N PRO A 796 -7.15 12.56 8.24
CA PRO A 796 -7.52 13.94 7.97
C PRO A 796 -7.78 14.68 9.28
N ILE A 797 -7.37 15.96 9.32
CA ILE A 797 -7.83 16.89 10.34
C ILE A 797 -9.23 17.36 9.90
N VAL A 798 -10.23 17.17 10.76
CA VAL A 798 -11.63 17.52 10.45
C VAL A 798 -11.79 19.03 10.62
N ASP A 799 -12.08 19.73 9.53
CA ASP A 799 -12.41 21.15 9.53
C ASP A 799 -13.92 21.30 9.34
N GLN A 800 -14.63 21.76 10.36
CA GLN A 800 -16.06 22.02 10.26
C GLN A 800 -16.29 23.39 9.60
N LYS A 801 -16.73 23.38 8.35
CA LYS A 801 -17.11 24.56 7.60
C LYS A 801 -18.51 25.02 8.02
N GLN A 802 -18.61 25.82 9.07
CA GLN A 802 -19.75 26.71 9.26
C GLN A 802 -19.27 28.16 9.08
N MET A 803 -19.96 28.92 8.25
CA MET A 803 -19.55 30.29 7.95
C MET A 803 -19.86 31.20 9.14
N LEU A 804 -18.85 31.90 9.62
CA LEU A 804 -19.00 32.98 10.59
C LEU A 804 -19.06 34.30 9.79
N ASP A 805 -20.19 35.01 9.92
CA ASP A 805 -20.39 36.32 9.24
C ASP A 805 -19.93 37.51 10.08
N GLU A 806 -19.49 37.29 11.33
CA GLU A 806 -19.08 38.34 12.26
C GLU A 806 -17.58 38.37 12.50
N ASP A 807 -17.01 39.59 12.56
CA ASP A 807 -15.63 39.79 12.96
C ASP A 807 -15.51 39.77 14.49
N LEU A 808 -15.01 38.65 15.04
CA LEU A 808 -14.90 38.45 16.48
C LEU A 808 -13.96 39.46 17.16
N ALA A 809 -12.98 40.01 16.47
CA ALA A 809 -12.07 41.01 16.98
C ALA A 809 -12.79 42.36 17.27
N ALA A 810 -13.93 42.62 16.65
CA ALA A 810 -14.71 43.82 16.85
C ALA A 810 -15.57 43.80 18.14
N ILE A 811 -15.72 42.63 18.79
CA ILE A 811 -16.49 42.51 20.04
C ILE A 811 -15.64 43.00 21.21
N PRO A 812 -16.05 43.99 22.01
CA PRO A 812 -15.26 44.48 23.15
C PRO A 812 -15.08 43.42 24.27
N ASP A 813 -13.94 43.37 24.92
CA ASP A 813 -13.62 42.39 25.96
C ASP A 813 -14.55 42.47 27.19
N ASP A 814 -15.01 43.67 27.52
CA ASP A 814 -15.94 43.90 28.63
C ASP A 814 -17.33 43.29 28.40
N ARG A 815 -17.66 42.92 27.16
CA ARG A 815 -18.90 42.20 26.81
C ARG A 815 -18.70 40.70 26.76
N CYS A 816 -17.45 40.22 26.76
CA CYS A 816 -17.14 38.80 26.69
C CYS A 816 -17.13 38.20 28.09
N LEU A 817 -17.77 37.04 28.29
CA LEU A 817 -17.58 36.23 29.47
C LEU A 817 -16.21 35.53 29.40
N LEU A 818 -15.86 35.05 28.18
CA LEU A 818 -14.64 34.40 27.82
C LEU A 818 -14.19 34.89 26.45
N ARG A 819 -12.89 35.17 26.29
CA ARG A 819 -12.23 35.37 25.00
C ARG A 819 -10.97 34.58 24.96
N SER A 820 -10.72 33.94 23.84
CA SER A 820 -9.48 33.23 23.53
C SER A 820 -8.96 33.69 22.19
N HIS A 821 -7.67 34.00 22.12
CA HIS A 821 -6.94 34.25 20.86
C HIS A 821 -6.32 32.96 20.31
N ASN A 822 -6.54 31.84 21.00
CA ASN A 822 -6.10 30.50 20.62
C ASN A 822 -7.26 29.53 20.80
N SER A 823 -8.26 29.67 19.93
CA SER A 823 -9.44 28.81 19.93
C SER A 823 -9.44 27.83 18.77
N LEU A 824 -10.04 26.70 18.99
CA LEU A 824 -10.38 25.72 17.98
C LEU A 824 -11.89 25.49 17.94
N GLY A 825 -12.34 25.19 16.76
CA GLY A 825 -13.74 25.14 16.44
C GLY A 825 -14.11 26.30 15.51
N HIS A 826 -15.21 26.15 14.78
CA HIS A 826 -15.68 27.18 13.85
C HIS A 826 -17.19 27.17 13.83
N GLY A 827 -17.79 28.33 13.98
CA GLY A 827 -19.25 28.49 13.93
C GLY A 827 -19.85 29.25 15.13
N VAL A 828 -21.18 29.29 15.18
CA VAL A 828 -21.96 29.92 16.24
C VAL A 828 -22.83 28.87 16.93
N THR A 829 -22.88 28.91 18.27
CA THR A 829 -23.72 28.06 19.09
C THR A 829 -24.48 28.91 20.09
N GLU A 830 -25.81 28.76 20.17
CA GLU A 830 -26.69 29.56 21.05
C GLU A 830 -27.58 28.69 21.96
N ASP A 831 -27.38 27.37 21.96
CA ASP A 831 -28.19 26.41 22.70
C ASP A 831 -27.61 26.07 24.10
N VAL A 832 -26.70 26.87 24.61
CA VAL A 832 -26.02 26.65 25.89
C VAL A 832 -26.45 27.73 26.90
N THR A 833 -26.82 27.30 28.10
CA THR A 833 -27.22 28.21 29.20
C THR A 833 -26.24 28.14 30.38
N ASP A 834 -25.54 27.05 30.56
CA ASP A 834 -24.85 26.77 31.81
C ASP A 834 -23.32 26.81 31.61
N VAL A 835 -22.63 27.38 32.61
CA VAL A 835 -21.15 27.31 32.72
C VAL A 835 -20.79 26.45 33.92
N VAL A 836 -20.07 25.38 33.66
CA VAL A 836 -19.48 24.48 34.69
C VAL A 836 -18.02 24.86 34.83
N TYR A 837 -17.63 25.32 35.99
CA TYR A 837 -16.21 25.71 36.17
C TYR A 837 -15.60 25.22 37.47
N VAL A 838 -14.28 24.93 37.40
CA VAL A 838 -13.50 24.50 38.56
C VAL A 838 -13.17 25.71 39.43
N LYS A 839 -13.38 25.59 40.75
CA LYS A 839 -13.03 26.64 41.72
C LYS A 839 -11.51 26.70 41.86
N THR A 840 -10.91 27.84 41.45
CA THR A 840 -9.48 28.08 41.47
C THR A 840 -9.13 29.16 42.50
N ASP A 841 -9.64 28.99 43.73
CA ASP A 841 -9.29 29.80 44.88
C ASP A 841 -7.95 29.33 45.53
N ASP A 842 -7.54 29.93 46.66
CA ASP A 842 -6.27 29.60 47.36
C ASP A 842 -6.18 28.13 47.81
N ARG A 843 -7.29 27.37 47.75
CA ARG A 843 -7.36 25.96 48.14
C ARG A 843 -7.18 25.01 46.94
N PHE A 844 -7.12 25.51 45.71
CA PHE A 844 -6.91 24.68 44.54
C PHE A 844 -5.55 23.94 44.62
N SER A 845 -5.58 22.63 44.44
CA SER A 845 -4.39 21.79 44.36
C SER A 845 -4.57 20.77 43.21
N ALA A 846 -3.54 20.61 42.40
CA ALA A 846 -3.50 19.60 41.34
C ALA A 846 -3.68 18.17 41.86
N ALA A 847 -3.38 17.91 43.12
CA ALA A 847 -3.66 16.62 43.78
C ALA A 847 -5.16 16.26 43.81
N ASN A 848 -6.07 17.26 43.69
CA ASN A 848 -7.52 17.07 43.69
C ASN A 848 -8.06 16.79 42.26
N ASN A 849 -7.28 16.90 41.22
CA ASN A 849 -7.73 16.71 39.83
C ASN A 849 -8.48 15.39 39.57
N PRO A 850 -8.08 14.22 40.15
CA PRO A 850 -8.86 12.99 40.04
C PRO A 850 -10.25 13.05 40.71
N THR A 851 -10.41 13.84 41.77
CA THR A 851 -11.69 14.07 42.45
C THR A 851 -12.57 15.01 41.61
N ILE A 852 -11.99 16.08 41.08
CA ILE A 852 -12.63 17.02 40.18
C ILE A 852 -13.19 16.28 38.96
N ALA A 853 -12.41 15.35 38.36
CA ALA A 853 -12.85 14.55 37.22
C ALA A 853 -14.14 13.74 37.54
N ARG A 854 -14.21 13.15 38.72
CA ARG A 854 -15.42 12.40 39.16
C ARG A 854 -16.63 13.29 39.43
N GLU A 855 -16.41 14.48 39.97
CA GLU A 855 -17.49 15.46 40.15
C GLU A 855 -18.07 15.91 38.80
N ILE A 856 -17.21 16.16 37.84
CA ILE A 856 -17.60 16.56 36.48
C ILE A 856 -18.29 15.40 35.75
N GLU A 857 -17.84 14.16 35.86
CA GLU A 857 -18.49 12.98 35.30
C GLU A 857 -19.94 12.86 35.77
N LYS A 858 -20.16 13.07 37.06
CA LYS A 858 -21.50 13.02 37.64
C LYS A 858 -22.39 14.13 37.05
N LEU A 859 -21.92 15.37 37.00
CA LEU A 859 -22.62 16.48 36.41
C LEU A 859 -22.94 16.23 34.93
N ASN A 860 -21.95 15.76 34.17
CA ASN A 860 -22.13 15.47 32.74
C ASN A 860 -23.25 14.46 32.50
N LYS A 861 -23.35 13.42 33.32
CA LYS A 861 -24.45 12.45 33.23
C LYS A 861 -25.81 13.11 33.40
N GLU A 862 -25.97 14.04 34.34
CA GLU A 862 -27.20 14.77 34.55
C GLU A 862 -27.57 15.67 33.35
N TYR A 863 -26.55 16.29 32.68
CA TYR A 863 -26.75 17.06 31.45
C TYR A 863 -27.18 16.18 30.29
N LEU A 864 -26.58 15.00 30.14
CA LEU A 864 -26.98 14.03 29.13
C LEU A 864 -28.41 13.53 29.33
N ASP A 865 -28.81 13.23 30.59
CA ASP A 865 -30.16 12.78 30.94
C ASP A 865 -31.21 13.88 30.66
N ARG A 866 -30.82 15.15 30.76
CA ARG A 866 -31.67 16.32 30.44
C ARG A 866 -31.63 16.71 28.95
N GLY A 867 -30.69 16.16 28.18
CA GLY A 867 -30.47 16.55 26.78
C GLY A 867 -30.00 18.01 26.61
N THR A 868 -29.25 18.55 27.59
CA THR A 868 -28.76 19.94 27.60
C THR A 868 -27.22 19.98 27.61
N ASN A 869 -26.67 21.10 27.18
CA ASN A 869 -25.22 21.29 27.02
C ASN A 869 -24.70 22.39 27.97
N TYR A 870 -23.35 22.43 28.14
CA TYR A 870 -22.67 23.40 29.00
C TYR A 870 -21.34 23.86 28.45
N VAL A 871 -20.80 25.00 28.94
CA VAL A 871 -19.40 25.42 28.78
C VAL A 871 -18.62 24.90 29.97
N LEU A 872 -17.50 24.19 29.71
CA LEU A 872 -16.64 23.64 30.75
C LEU A 872 -15.35 24.46 30.88
N VAL A 873 -15.06 24.97 32.07
CA VAL A 873 -13.87 25.80 32.33
C VAL A 873 -13.06 25.21 33.47
N GLY A 874 -11.77 25.04 33.25
CA GLY A 874 -10.88 24.52 34.31
C GLY A 874 -9.41 24.86 34.11
N PRO A 875 -8.58 24.67 35.16
CA PRO A 875 -7.16 24.94 35.14
C PRO A 875 -6.38 23.78 34.51
N GLY A 876 -5.38 24.08 33.71
CA GLY A 876 -4.54 23.08 33.06
C GLY A 876 -5.23 22.28 31.98
N ARG A 877 -4.69 21.10 31.67
CA ARG A 877 -5.19 20.26 30.57
C ARG A 877 -6.44 19.49 30.96
N TRP A 878 -7.35 19.36 30.02
CA TRP A 878 -8.41 18.37 30.07
C TRP A 878 -7.97 17.06 29.41
N GLY A 879 -8.28 15.92 30.03
CA GLY A 879 -7.97 14.59 29.50
C GLY A 879 -6.52 14.14 29.67
N SER A 880 -5.77 14.77 30.57
CA SER A 880 -4.41 14.34 30.89
C SER A 880 -4.41 13.10 31.74
N SER A 881 -3.64 12.07 31.38
CA SER A 881 -3.40 10.90 32.23
C SER A 881 -2.55 11.23 33.47
N ASP A 882 -1.76 12.30 33.42
CA ASP A 882 -0.99 12.84 34.54
C ASP A 882 -1.82 13.91 35.26
N SER A 883 -2.29 13.59 36.46
CA SER A 883 -3.09 14.48 37.28
C SER A 883 -2.38 15.78 37.72
N TRP A 884 -1.05 15.86 37.61
CA TRP A 884 -0.28 17.06 37.86
C TRP A 884 -0.27 18.02 36.67
N LEU A 885 -0.57 17.53 35.46
CA LEU A 885 -0.64 18.35 34.25
C LEU A 885 -2.08 18.78 33.89
N GLY A 886 -3.08 18.16 34.51
CA GLY A 886 -4.46 18.47 34.20
C GLY A 886 -5.47 17.55 34.87
N ILE A 887 -6.74 17.69 34.46
CA ILE A 887 -7.86 16.95 35.00
C ILE A 887 -8.06 15.68 34.16
N PRO A 888 -7.97 14.47 34.75
CA PRO A 888 -7.96 13.19 34.03
C PRO A 888 -9.38 12.73 33.64
N VAL A 889 -10.08 13.53 32.84
CA VAL A 889 -11.38 13.16 32.25
C VAL A 889 -11.18 12.38 30.95
N LYS A 890 -12.13 11.52 30.63
CA LYS A 890 -12.27 10.90 29.31
C LYS A 890 -13.43 11.56 28.57
N TRP A 891 -13.50 11.40 27.26
CA TRP A 891 -14.60 11.98 26.46
C TRP A 891 -16.02 11.70 27.03
N PRO A 892 -16.38 10.47 27.39
CA PRO A 892 -17.69 10.19 27.98
C PRO A 892 -18.01 10.99 29.24
N HIS A 893 -16.97 11.42 29.98
CA HIS A 893 -17.14 12.17 31.23
C HIS A 893 -17.53 13.64 31.03
N ILE A 894 -17.39 14.13 29.79
CA ILE A 894 -17.64 15.55 29.44
C ILE A 894 -18.36 15.71 28.09
N SER A 895 -18.97 14.67 27.57
CA SER A 895 -19.55 14.63 26.22
C SER A 895 -20.73 15.63 26.01
N ALA A 896 -21.34 16.16 27.06
CA ALA A 896 -22.32 17.21 26.98
C ALA A 896 -21.73 18.63 26.93
N ALA A 897 -20.41 18.80 27.06
CA ALA A 897 -19.75 20.10 26.91
C ALA A 897 -19.73 20.53 25.43
N ARG A 898 -20.11 21.79 25.17
CA ARG A 898 -20.01 22.41 23.84
C ARG A 898 -18.74 23.24 23.65
N VAL A 899 -18.22 23.78 24.73
CA VAL A 899 -16.91 24.43 24.74
C VAL A 899 -16.14 23.96 25.97
N ILE A 900 -14.88 23.69 25.76
CA ILE A 900 -13.93 23.35 26.81
C ILE A 900 -12.86 24.41 26.86
N VAL A 901 -12.63 24.95 28.06
CA VAL A 901 -11.70 26.04 28.27
C VAL A 901 -10.59 25.60 29.22
N GLU A 902 -9.37 25.74 28.78
CA GLU A 902 -8.16 25.57 29.59
C GLU A 902 -7.63 26.93 30.03
N VAL A 903 -7.58 27.18 31.33
CA VAL A 903 -7.13 28.45 31.86
C VAL A 903 -5.77 28.26 32.57
N ALA A 904 -4.78 29.04 32.17
CA ALA A 904 -3.50 29.08 32.83
C ALA A 904 -3.56 29.89 34.14
N LEU A 905 -3.15 29.29 35.26
CA LEU A 905 -3.03 29.98 36.54
C LEU A 905 -1.59 30.47 36.77
N LYS A 906 -1.41 31.50 37.58
CA LYS A 906 -0.08 32.08 37.89
C LYS A 906 0.96 31.01 38.33
N ASN A 907 0.52 30.03 39.11
CA ASN A 907 1.37 28.97 39.70
C ASN A 907 1.18 27.61 39.03
N TYR A 908 0.31 27.49 38.03
CA TYR A 908 -0.04 26.25 37.34
C TYR A 908 -0.17 26.49 35.83
N ARG A 909 0.99 26.41 35.16
CA ARG A 909 1.07 26.58 33.71
C ARG A 909 1.31 25.25 33.07
N VAL A 910 0.49 24.91 32.12
CA VAL A 910 0.57 23.65 31.38
C VAL A 910 0.32 23.97 29.89
N ASP A 911 1.13 23.37 29.01
CA ASP A 911 0.87 23.50 27.58
C ASP A 911 -0.47 22.91 27.20
N PRO A 912 -1.17 23.47 26.22
CA PRO A 912 -2.48 22.99 25.78
C PRO A 912 -2.50 21.52 25.41
N SER A 913 -3.66 20.86 25.52
CA SER A 913 -3.89 19.42 25.28
C SER A 913 -3.77 18.97 23.83
N GLN A 914 -3.14 19.76 22.98
CA GLN A 914 -3.01 19.44 21.55
C GLN A 914 -2.16 18.17 21.33
N GLY A 915 -2.58 17.31 20.40
CA GLY A 915 -1.87 16.07 20.06
C GLY A 915 -2.33 14.83 20.82
N THR A 916 -3.23 14.94 21.77
CA THR A 916 -3.79 13.81 22.49
C THR A 916 -5.02 13.22 21.77
N HIS A 917 -5.31 11.93 21.99
CA HIS A 917 -6.58 11.32 21.53
C HIS A 917 -7.81 12.04 22.08
N PHE A 918 -7.71 12.54 23.31
CA PHE A 918 -8.76 13.33 23.93
C PHE A 918 -9.10 14.59 23.09
N PHE A 919 -8.07 15.33 22.73
CA PHE A 919 -8.21 16.54 21.92
C PHE A 919 -8.85 16.27 20.54
N GLN A 920 -8.53 15.14 19.91
CA GLN A 920 -9.10 14.78 18.61
C GLN A 920 -10.61 14.48 18.69
N ASN A 921 -11.04 13.84 19.75
CA ASN A 921 -12.47 13.62 19.97
C ASN A 921 -13.20 14.97 20.07
N LEU A 922 -12.61 15.98 20.75
CA LEU A 922 -13.19 17.31 20.87
C LEU A 922 -13.41 17.97 19.50
N THR A 923 -12.38 17.95 18.67
CA THR A 923 -12.44 18.58 17.33
C THR A 923 -13.46 17.88 16.41
N SER A 924 -13.61 16.56 16.57
CA SER A 924 -14.50 15.73 15.74
C SER A 924 -15.98 15.94 16.04
N PHE A 925 -16.32 16.24 17.29
CA PHE A 925 -17.70 16.50 17.71
C PHE A 925 -18.10 17.97 17.64
N GLY A 926 -17.22 18.82 17.06
CA GLY A 926 -17.51 20.24 16.96
C GLY A 926 -17.55 20.96 18.31
N VAL A 927 -16.84 20.39 19.30
CA VAL A 927 -16.71 21.03 20.62
C VAL A 927 -15.66 22.12 20.52
N GLY A 928 -16.03 23.34 20.89
CA GLY A 928 -15.10 24.45 20.95
C GLY A 928 -14.01 24.19 21.99
N TYR A 929 -12.79 24.54 21.66
CA TYR A 929 -11.68 24.43 22.59
C TYR A 929 -10.95 25.76 22.69
N PHE A 930 -10.89 26.32 23.88
CA PHE A 930 -10.30 27.60 24.15
C PHE A 930 -9.14 27.45 25.13
N THR A 931 -8.06 28.19 24.88
CA THR A 931 -6.99 28.36 25.85
C THR A 931 -6.90 29.83 26.24
N ILE A 932 -6.75 30.12 27.52
CA ILE A 932 -6.68 31.47 28.08
C ILE A 932 -5.45 31.57 28.98
N ASP A 933 -4.54 32.52 28.71
CA ASP A 933 -3.43 32.88 29.58
C ASP A 933 -3.38 34.40 29.75
N GLU A 934 -4.12 34.90 30.76
CA GLU A 934 -4.19 36.33 31.07
C GLU A 934 -2.82 36.92 31.41
N ASN A 935 -1.85 36.11 31.87
CA ASN A 935 -0.51 36.61 32.17
C ASN A 935 0.32 36.94 30.92
N ARG A 936 -0.10 36.41 29.77
CA ARG A 936 0.48 36.67 28.44
C ARG A 936 -0.36 37.58 27.57
N ASN A 937 -1.45 38.16 28.10
CA ASN A 937 -2.48 38.86 27.35
C ASN A 937 -3.12 37.99 26.24
N ASP A 938 -3.19 36.69 26.47
CA ASP A 938 -3.77 35.73 25.56
C ASP A 938 -5.17 35.35 26.05
N GLY A 939 -6.12 36.20 25.74
CA GLY A 939 -7.53 36.07 26.11
C GLY A 939 -7.91 36.63 27.49
N CYS A 940 -9.18 36.52 27.83
CA CYS A 940 -9.73 36.90 29.13
C CYS A 940 -10.79 35.92 29.65
N PHE A 941 -10.85 35.79 30.97
CA PHE A 941 -11.87 35.01 31.68
C PHE A 941 -12.46 35.82 32.84
N HIS A 942 -13.66 36.34 32.67
CA HIS A 942 -14.31 37.15 33.69
C HIS A 942 -14.92 36.29 34.81
N LYS A 943 -14.07 35.56 35.54
CA LYS A 943 -14.44 34.68 36.66
C LYS A 943 -15.23 35.40 37.74
N ALA A 944 -14.88 36.63 38.04
CA ALA A 944 -15.55 37.44 39.05
C ALA A 944 -17.07 37.60 38.76
N THR A 945 -17.45 37.68 37.49
CA THR A 945 -18.86 37.72 37.07
C THR A 945 -19.58 36.44 37.43
N LEU A 946 -18.96 35.29 37.19
CA LEU A 946 -19.53 33.97 37.55
C LEU A 946 -19.61 33.76 39.05
N ASP A 947 -18.56 34.18 39.80
CA ASP A 947 -18.53 34.05 41.23
C ASP A 947 -19.62 34.91 41.94
N ALA A 948 -20.01 36.02 41.30
CA ALA A 948 -21.09 36.90 41.79
C ALA A 948 -22.49 36.35 41.51
N MET A 949 -22.66 35.42 40.57
CA MET A 949 -23.94 34.84 40.20
C MET A 949 -24.35 33.73 41.20
N PRO A 950 -25.65 33.48 41.40
CA PRO A 950 -26.09 32.35 42.21
C PRO A 950 -25.72 31.02 41.55
N ALA A 951 -25.21 30.09 42.34
CA ALA A 951 -24.94 28.75 41.84
C ALA A 951 -26.23 27.96 41.67
N VAL A 952 -26.37 27.27 40.54
CA VAL A 952 -27.44 26.28 40.32
C VAL A 952 -27.09 24.98 41.03
N GLU A 953 -25.81 24.61 40.96
CA GLU A 953 -25.24 23.45 41.65
C GLU A 953 -23.80 23.77 42.08
N GLU A 954 -23.41 23.29 43.25
CA GLU A 954 -22.07 23.54 43.78
C GLU A 954 -21.58 22.33 44.55
N THR A 955 -20.42 21.85 44.17
CA THR A 955 -19.70 20.78 44.86
C THR A 955 -18.50 21.35 45.61
N GLU A 956 -17.64 20.49 46.17
CA GLU A 956 -16.41 20.93 46.86
C GLU A 956 -15.48 21.69 45.90
N HIS A 957 -15.34 21.21 44.65
CA HIS A 957 -14.38 21.74 43.70
C HIS A 957 -14.97 22.37 42.46
N VAL A 958 -16.27 22.13 42.16
CA VAL A 958 -16.93 22.58 40.93
C VAL A 958 -18.14 23.42 41.24
N ARG A 959 -18.39 24.43 40.39
CA ARG A 959 -19.54 25.32 40.51
C ARG A 959 -20.24 25.45 39.15
N VAL A 960 -21.58 25.43 39.17
CA VAL A 960 -22.44 25.58 38.00
C VAL A 960 -23.23 26.88 38.12
N VAL A 961 -23.19 27.72 37.08
CA VAL A 961 -23.92 28.99 36.98
C VAL A 961 -24.74 28.97 35.70
N ARG A 962 -26.01 29.50 35.81
CA ARG A 962 -26.94 29.53 34.69
C ARG A 962 -27.23 30.95 34.23
N PHE A 963 -27.23 31.16 32.92
CA PHE A 963 -27.61 32.37 32.23
C PHE A 963 -29.05 32.21 31.71
N GLU A 964 -29.99 33.00 32.18
CA GLU A 964 -31.43 32.86 31.85
C GLU A 964 -31.73 33.01 30.37
N LYS A 965 -31.02 33.87 29.68
CA LYS A 965 -31.16 34.11 28.23
C LYS A 965 -30.26 33.24 27.37
N GLY A 966 -29.32 32.51 27.97
CA GLY A 966 -28.35 31.70 27.28
C GLY A 966 -27.04 32.40 26.96
N LEU A 967 -26.16 31.64 26.31
CA LEU A 967 -24.85 32.07 25.89
C LEU A 967 -24.74 31.96 24.37
N ARG A 968 -24.12 32.97 23.77
CA ARG A 968 -23.70 32.91 22.36
C ARG A 968 -22.20 32.61 22.29
N ILE A 969 -21.88 31.49 21.72
CA ILE A 969 -20.52 31.00 21.55
C ILE A 969 -20.16 31.16 20.07
N MET A 970 -19.11 31.90 19.79
CA MET A 970 -18.63 32.20 18.45
C MET A 970 -17.16 31.82 18.31
N MET A 971 -16.80 31.10 17.25
CA MET A 971 -15.46 30.57 17.05
C MET A 971 -14.99 30.75 15.60
N ASP A 972 -13.80 31.30 15.41
CA ASP A 972 -13.11 31.39 14.13
C ASP A 972 -11.78 30.61 14.18
N GLY A 973 -11.84 29.31 13.92
CA GLY A 973 -10.66 28.44 13.98
C GLY A 973 -9.57 28.76 12.95
N LYS A 974 -9.85 29.59 11.94
CA LYS A 974 -8.84 30.05 10.99
C LYS A 974 -8.02 31.21 11.54
N LYS A 975 -8.67 32.09 12.29
CA LYS A 975 -8.01 33.21 12.95
C LYS A 975 -7.55 32.87 14.38
N GLY A 976 -7.97 31.67 14.88
CA GLY A 976 -7.74 31.27 16.27
C GLY A 976 -8.55 32.04 17.29
N GLU A 977 -9.58 32.78 16.89
CA GLU A 977 -10.38 33.62 17.75
C GLU A 977 -11.62 32.85 18.26
N GLY A 978 -11.91 32.98 19.56
CA GLY A 978 -13.10 32.41 20.17
C GLY A 978 -13.67 33.33 21.26
N VAL A 979 -15.00 33.48 21.27
CA VAL A 979 -15.68 34.38 22.19
C VAL A 979 -16.95 33.71 22.73
N VAL A 980 -17.20 33.88 24.03
CA VAL A 980 -18.47 33.54 24.70
C VAL A 980 -19.06 34.83 25.29
N VAL A 981 -20.27 35.16 24.89
CA VAL A 981 -21.04 36.31 25.40
C VAL A 981 -22.35 35.86 25.98
N ALA A 982 -22.85 36.57 27.01
CA ALA A 982 -24.20 36.39 27.52
C ALA A 982 -25.18 37.08 26.57
N ILE A 983 -26.28 36.40 26.23
CA ILE A 983 -27.35 36.94 25.37
C ILE A 983 -28.23 37.92 26.11
#